data_99455ad76e778d0022b67da4639e29a4
#
_entry.id   99455ad76e778d0022b67da4639e29a4
#
_cell.length_a   1.000
_cell.length_b   1.000
_cell.length_c   1.000
_cell.angle_alpha   90.00
_cell.angle_beta   90.00
_cell.angle_gamma   90.00
#
_symmetry.space_group_name_H-M   'P 1'
#
loop_
_entity.id
_entity.type
_entity.pdbx_description
1 polymer ?
#
loop_
_entity_poly.entity_id
_entity_poly.type
_entity_poly.pdbx_seq_one_letter_code
_entity_poly.pdbx_strand_id
1 'polypeptide(L)'
;MPRNPTLNRNLLAALAASLLCLPAAHASSDDSCNVPPTLRQGTYSCGNVPMLSPANDTRINAMLMMVDGAKVARVFPDPKTIPPKDRISQMIVPFPMDFSGWIDIGQKAPDPAGGAADADAPSNRYADGEGSICRSMGAGADAFNDALDGAGGLPPDEAARLRAARTEIAQKTCAAGGASAAWTKPPVKSPLGQQFAAYLDGTNAFYRADFHAATRAFASASHSANPWLKETGLYMAGRAQLNAAQANAFDNDSPTPSRARVTKVSLDAANTVFRTYLKVYPQGRYAVSANGLLRRVAWLGGDVAQQADLYGHALARWSPATSNVPLIQLANELDSKLLFGSELDARQIQSPTVLATVDLLRMRTPDNSDSSRGKPLTLDDLQAQKPRFANAPALYDYLLATWYVQIGRKPDAALALLPSTPAAPLDYFGLSQQALRAFALEDSGQGDKARQLWRDLIPLAKLRFQREALELALAINLEQAGLVNDVFADDSLVQNAAIRAVLLQHTAGADLLRTQAQNQATGAALRDTALYTLLYKEFTRAHYADFIADTALVSGAPAAPLKPFIASGARNDDSYVCPSAREIAAALQQNPADAKGLNCLADFVRLHPPAAGLEGEAVPPWMRNASAAAATRVPPTLGGAPSQFAGKPYERMSSYVTVIADAQASPNDRAYALYRAINCYAPGGSNECGGKDVPKNVRKRWFDTLKTAYPGTPWARKLRYYW
;
A
#
# COMPACT_ATOMS: atom_id res chain seq x y z
N MET A 1 52.77 8.20 -47.05
CA MET A 1 52.29 7.23 -46.03
C MET A 1 50.82 7.37 -45.91
N PRO A 2 50.01 6.40 -46.31
CA PRO A 2 48.54 6.51 -46.25
C PRO A 2 48.06 6.18 -44.82
N ARG A 3 47.19 7.04 -44.28
CA ARG A 3 46.47 6.85 -43.01
C ARG A 3 45.43 5.75 -43.17
N ASN A 4 45.48 4.78 -42.29
CA ASN A 4 44.61 3.60 -42.26
C ASN A 4 43.23 3.96 -41.70
N PRO A 5 42.11 3.91 -42.46
CA PRO A 5 40.76 4.34 -42.00
C PRO A 5 40.03 3.29 -41.16
N THR A 6 40.65 2.15 -40.84
CA THR A 6 39.98 1.03 -40.13
C THR A 6 39.99 1.16 -38.61
N LEU A 7 40.87 2.00 -38.02
CA LEU A 7 40.96 2.15 -36.57
C LEU A 7 39.78 2.98 -35.96
N ASN A 8 39.22 3.92 -36.76
CA ASN A 8 38.14 4.79 -36.23
C ASN A 8 36.75 4.15 -36.27
N ARG A 9 36.52 3.11 -37.08
CA ARG A 9 35.21 2.43 -37.14
C ARG A 9 35.01 1.46 -35.97
N ASN A 10 36.05 0.84 -35.49
CA ASN A 10 35.97 -0.09 -34.36
C ASN A 10 35.86 0.62 -33.00
N LEU A 11 36.39 1.84 -32.86
CA LEU A 11 36.18 2.67 -31.66
C LEU A 11 34.77 3.25 -31.57
N LEU A 12 34.15 3.63 -32.70
CA LEU A 12 32.75 4.08 -32.74
C LEU A 12 31.79 2.92 -32.53
N ALA A 13 32.09 1.72 -33.03
CA ALA A 13 31.29 0.53 -32.79
C ALA A 13 31.36 0.05 -31.32
N ALA A 14 32.52 0.18 -30.69
CA ALA A 14 32.72 -0.14 -29.27
C ALA A 14 32.05 0.88 -28.35
N LEU A 15 32.00 2.18 -28.70
CA LEU A 15 31.22 3.18 -27.96
C LEU A 15 29.70 3.03 -28.16
N ALA A 16 29.24 2.62 -29.36
CA ALA A 16 27.83 2.36 -29.62
C ALA A 16 27.34 1.07 -28.93
N ALA A 17 28.18 0.04 -28.81
CA ALA A 17 27.85 -1.19 -28.09
C ALA A 17 27.87 -1.01 -26.57
N SER A 18 28.67 -0.12 -26.02
CA SER A 18 28.65 0.20 -24.57
C SER A 18 27.49 1.11 -24.16
N LEU A 19 26.83 1.80 -25.10
CA LEU A 19 25.59 2.57 -24.85
C LEU A 19 24.32 1.71 -24.92
N LEU A 20 24.39 0.48 -25.47
CA LEU A 20 23.27 -0.46 -25.55
C LEU A 20 23.26 -1.51 -24.42
N CYS A 21 24.30 -1.55 -23.59
CA CYS A 21 24.41 -2.39 -22.39
C CYS A 21 24.43 -1.57 -21.10
N LEU A 22 23.72 -0.44 -21.05
CA LEU A 22 23.27 0.08 -19.76
C LEU A 22 22.21 -0.92 -19.29
N PRO A 23 22.42 -1.64 -18.16
CA PRO A 23 21.29 -2.24 -17.49
C PRO A 23 20.33 -1.08 -17.30
N ALA A 24 19.06 -1.28 -17.65
CA ALA A 24 18.03 -0.41 -17.16
C ALA A 24 18.27 -0.36 -15.66
N ALA A 25 18.90 0.70 -15.19
CA ALA A 25 18.81 1.08 -13.81
C ALA A 25 17.30 1.27 -13.66
N HIS A 26 16.63 0.25 -13.13
CA HIS A 26 15.48 0.50 -12.34
C HIS A 26 16.00 1.47 -11.28
N ALA A 27 15.83 2.78 -11.54
CA ALA A 27 15.74 3.72 -10.47
C ALA A 27 14.75 3.04 -9.56
N SER A 28 15.21 2.58 -8.39
CA SER A 28 14.32 2.39 -7.27
C SER A 28 13.71 3.77 -7.11
N SER A 29 12.53 3.97 -7.73
CA SER A 29 11.62 4.95 -7.24
C SER A 29 11.50 4.53 -5.78
N ASP A 30 11.98 5.36 -4.87
CA ASP A 30 11.51 5.33 -3.51
C ASP A 30 9.99 5.50 -3.67
N ASP A 31 9.27 4.39 -3.77
CA ASP A 31 7.82 4.32 -3.74
C ASP A 31 7.39 4.70 -2.34
N SER A 32 7.64 5.96 -2.00
CA SER A 32 7.03 6.60 -0.85
C SER A 32 5.55 6.73 -1.18
N CYS A 33 4.78 5.77 -0.68
CA CYS A 33 3.35 5.78 -0.75
C CYS A 33 2.82 7.00 0.02
N ASN A 34 2.51 8.08 -0.68
CA ASN A 34 1.81 9.23 -0.13
C ASN A 34 0.30 9.00 -0.26
N VAL A 35 -0.27 8.37 0.75
CA VAL A 35 -1.74 8.21 0.83
C VAL A 35 -2.35 9.56 1.17
N PRO A 36 -3.18 10.15 0.28
CA PRO A 36 -3.89 11.36 0.62
C PRO A 36 -4.89 11.07 1.76
N PRO A 37 -5.04 11.98 2.74
CA PRO A 37 -5.97 11.81 3.84
C PRO A 37 -7.42 12.01 3.38
N THR A 38 -7.89 11.14 2.50
CA THR A 38 -9.25 11.19 1.97
C THR A 38 -9.83 9.79 1.84
N LEU A 39 -11.13 9.66 2.08
CA LEU A 39 -11.87 8.43 1.83
C LEU A 39 -12.41 8.35 0.40
N ARG A 40 -12.39 9.45 -0.34
CA ARG A 40 -12.97 9.60 -1.69
C ARG A 40 -11.87 9.63 -2.74
N GLN A 41 -11.26 8.46 -2.96
CA GLN A 41 -10.26 8.31 -4.01
C GLN A 41 -10.89 7.72 -5.26
N GLY A 42 -10.65 8.34 -6.41
CA GLY A 42 -11.08 7.82 -7.71
C GLY A 42 -9.99 7.05 -8.44
N THR A 43 -8.73 7.35 -8.15
CA THR A 43 -7.55 6.69 -8.75
C THR A 43 -6.96 5.66 -7.81
N TYR A 44 -6.39 4.60 -8.35
CA TYR A 44 -5.60 3.65 -7.57
C TYR A 44 -4.43 4.38 -6.91
N SER A 45 -4.26 4.15 -5.63
CA SER A 45 -3.08 4.56 -4.87
C SER A 45 -2.69 3.43 -3.93
N CYS A 46 -1.51 3.53 -3.33
CA CYS A 46 -1.07 2.57 -2.32
C CYS A 46 -1.94 2.58 -1.04
N GLY A 47 -2.79 3.59 -0.82
CA GLY A 47 -3.74 3.66 0.28
C GLY A 47 -5.07 3.01 -0.06
N ASN A 48 -5.57 2.19 0.86
CA ASN A 48 -6.87 1.55 0.76
C ASN A 48 -7.79 2.03 1.87
N VAL A 49 -9.09 1.99 1.62
CA VAL A 49 -10.11 2.35 2.62
C VAL A 49 -10.88 1.11 3.08
N PRO A 50 -11.37 1.05 4.33
CA PRO A 50 -12.09 -0.10 4.88
C PRO A 50 -13.55 -0.17 4.40
N MET A 51 -13.78 0.23 3.17
CA MET A 51 -15.06 0.18 2.46
C MET A 51 -14.80 -0.13 1.00
N LEU A 52 -15.75 -0.69 0.29
CA LEU A 52 -15.63 -0.95 -1.15
C LEU A 52 -15.41 0.36 -1.91
N SER A 53 -14.37 0.39 -2.73
CA SER A 53 -14.00 1.59 -3.49
C SER A 53 -13.34 1.21 -4.82
N PRO A 54 -13.64 1.93 -5.91
CA PRO A 54 -12.90 1.79 -7.15
C PRO A 54 -11.39 1.97 -7.00
N ALA A 55 -10.95 2.84 -6.08
CA ALA A 55 -9.54 3.13 -5.83
C ALA A 55 -8.81 2.08 -4.99
N ASN A 56 -9.52 1.20 -4.29
CA ASN A 56 -8.89 0.12 -3.54
C ASN A 56 -8.17 -0.87 -4.45
N ASP A 57 -7.15 -1.52 -3.89
CA ASP A 57 -6.61 -2.75 -4.44
C ASP A 57 -7.75 -3.80 -4.61
N THR A 58 -7.73 -4.50 -5.73
CA THR A 58 -8.76 -5.51 -6.08
C THR A 58 -8.86 -6.61 -5.04
N ARG A 59 -7.73 -6.99 -4.43
CA ARG A 59 -7.65 -7.97 -3.35
C ARG A 59 -8.40 -7.50 -2.11
N ILE A 60 -8.28 -6.21 -1.78
CA ILE A 60 -8.98 -5.59 -0.65
C ILE A 60 -10.48 -5.57 -0.92
N ASN A 61 -10.93 -5.13 -2.09
CA ASN A 61 -12.34 -5.16 -2.44
C ASN A 61 -12.92 -6.58 -2.36
N ALA A 62 -12.22 -7.58 -2.89
CA ALA A 62 -12.65 -8.97 -2.81
C ALA A 62 -12.78 -9.46 -1.36
N MET A 63 -11.84 -9.11 -0.48
CA MET A 63 -11.87 -9.48 0.93
C MET A 63 -12.98 -8.76 1.71
N LEU A 64 -13.21 -7.47 1.44
CA LEU A 64 -14.25 -6.68 2.12
C LEU A 64 -15.68 -7.19 1.82
N MET A 65 -15.88 -7.90 0.71
CA MET A 65 -17.15 -8.54 0.35
C MET A 65 -17.38 -9.90 1.01
N MET A 66 -16.42 -10.40 1.80
CA MET A 66 -16.62 -11.66 2.52
C MET A 66 -17.69 -11.52 3.60
N VAL A 67 -18.47 -12.58 3.81
CA VAL A 67 -19.57 -12.61 4.77
C VAL A 67 -19.13 -12.33 6.21
N ASP A 68 -17.90 -12.70 6.57
CA ASP A 68 -17.37 -12.53 7.93
C ASP A 68 -16.24 -11.49 7.97
N GLY A 69 -16.64 -10.22 8.14
CA GLY A 69 -15.69 -9.11 8.26
C GLY A 69 -14.73 -9.22 9.45
N ALA A 70 -15.13 -9.92 10.52
CA ALA A 70 -14.22 -10.17 11.66
C ALA A 70 -13.08 -11.10 11.28
N LYS A 71 -13.28 -12.07 10.39
CA LYS A 71 -12.20 -12.91 9.86
C LYS A 71 -11.25 -12.11 8.99
N VAL A 72 -11.78 -11.23 8.14
CA VAL A 72 -10.98 -10.32 7.30
C VAL A 72 -10.11 -9.43 8.19
N ALA A 73 -10.68 -8.82 9.23
CA ALA A 73 -9.94 -7.95 10.13
C ALA A 73 -8.75 -8.62 10.83
N ARG A 74 -8.82 -9.94 11.07
CA ARG A 74 -7.73 -10.71 11.72
C ARG A 74 -6.57 -11.02 10.76
N VAL A 75 -6.78 -10.96 9.47
CA VAL A 75 -5.72 -11.20 8.48
C VAL A 75 -4.65 -10.11 8.52
N PHE A 76 -5.05 -8.89 8.86
CA PHE A 76 -4.13 -7.76 8.93
C PHE A 76 -3.45 -7.67 10.30
N PRO A 77 -2.12 -7.51 10.37
CA PRO A 77 -1.41 -7.35 11.62
C PRO A 77 -1.87 -6.09 12.37
N ASP A 78 -1.71 -6.08 13.69
CA ASP A 78 -1.93 -4.85 14.47
C ASP A 78 -0.85 -3.84 14.07
N PRO A 79 -1.22 -2.60 13.67
CA PRO A 79 -0.24 -1.56 13.33
C PRO A 79 0.79 -1.31 14.43
N LYS A 80 0.40 -1.52 15.69
CA LYS A 80 1.31 -1.39 16.83
C LYS A 80 2.40 -2.45 16.86
N THR A 81 2.17 -3.61 16.23
CA THR A 81 3.15 -4.71 16.14
C THR A 81 4.15 -4.55 15.01
N ILE A 82 3.89 -3.62 14.07
CA ILE A 82 4.79 -3.33 12.96
C ILE A 82 5.95 -2.48 13.47
N PRO A 83 7.21 -2.91 13.30
CA PRO A 83 8.37 -2.11 13.69
C PRO A 83 8.33 -0.71 13.07
N PRO A 84 8.74 0.35 13.77
CA PRO A 84 8.71 1.72 13.25
C PRO A 84 9.41 1.91 11.91
N LYS A 85 10.49 1.15 11.65
CA LYS A 85 11.24 1.16 10.39
C LYS A 85 10.46 0.58 9.20
N ASP A 86 9.49 -0.29 9.47
CA ASP A 86 8.69 -0.96 8.45
C ASP A 86 7.31 -0.30 8.29
N ARG A 87 7.04 0.75 9.10
CA ARG A 87 5.85 1.59 8.92
C ARG A 87 6.11 2.55 7.77
N ILE A 88 5.12 2.75 6.93
CA ILE A 88 5.15 3.79 5.91
C ILE A 88 5.21 5.13 6.64
N SER A 89 6.42 5.67 6.78
CA SER A 89 6.77 6.71 7.75
C SER A 89 6.33 8.12 7.37
N GLN A 90 5.68 8.31 6.22
CA GLN A 90 5.40 9.63 5.67
C GLN A 90 3.91 9.95 5.55
N MET A 91 3.04 9.16 6.16
CA MET A 91 1.62 9.48 6.17
C MET A 91 1.36 10.68 7.08
N ILE A 92 0.84 11.76 6.53
CA ILE A 92 0.39 12.95 7.27
C ILE A 92 -0.67 12.52 8.31
N VAL A 93 -1.52 11.58 7.95
CA VAL A 93 -2.44 10.91 8.87
C VAL A 93 -2.05 9.45 8.92
N PRO A 94 -1.60 8.92 10.07
CA PRO A 94 -1.24 7.51 10.22
C PRO A 94 -2.51 6.66 10.22
N PHE A 95 -3.22 6.65 9.10
CA PHE A 95 -4.30 5.72 8.92
C PHE A 95 -3.70 4.37 8.61
N PRO A 96 -4.11 3.36 9.37
CA PRO A 96 -3.80 1.98 9.04
C PRO A 96 -4.59 1.50 7.83
N MET A 97 -4.92 2.38 6.90
CA MET A 97 -5.67 2.06 5.69
C MET A 97 -4.77 1.75 4.51
N ASP A 98 -3.46 1.79 4.70
CA ASP A 98 -2.53 1.18 3.79
C ASP A 98 -2.49 -0.33 4.01
N PHE A 99 -3.37 -1.01 3.34
CA PHE A 99 -3.37 -2.45 3.30
C PHE A 99 -2.28 -3.01 2.37
N SER A 100 -1.75 -2.21 1.45
CA SER A 100 -0.83 -2.69 0.41
C SER A 100 0.47 -3.23 1.00
N GLY A 101 1.10 -2.51 1.92
CA GLY A 101 2.30 -2.96 2.61
C GLY A 101 2.07 -4.21 3.50
N TRP A 102 0.84 -4.48 3.89
CA TRP A 102 0.50 -5.61 4.75
C TRP A 102 0.19 -6.88 3.96
N ILE A 103 -0.28 -6.75 2.73
CA ILE A 103 -0.45 -7.88 1.83
C ILE A 103 0.92 -8.50 1.52
N ASP A 104 1.95 -7.68 1.36
CA ASP A 104 3.32 -8.15 1.13
C ASP A 104 3.95 -8.76 2.39
N ILE A 105 3.67 -8.22 3.57
CA ILE A 105 4.11 -8.80 4.85
C ILE A 105 3.48 -10.19 5.06
N GLY A 106 2.22 -10.38 4.64
CA GLY A 106 1.54 -11.67 4.71
C GLY A 106 2.13 -12.76 3.81
N GLN A 107 2.91 -12.42 2.78
CA GLN A 107 3.61 -13.38 1.94
C GLN A 107 4.78 -14.08 2.66
N LYS A 108 5.30 -13.48 3.72
CA LYS A 108 6.33 -14.09 4.59
C LYS A 108 5.75 -14.84 5.78
N ALA A 109 4.47 -15.21 5.76
CA ALA A 109 3.97 -16.15 6.75
C ALA A 109 4.80 -17.44 6.65
N PRO A 110 5.36 -17.93 7.76
CA PRO A 110 6.17 -19.15 7.71
C PRO A 110 5.33 -20.26 7.09
N ASP A 111 5.92 -20.96 6.13
CA ASP A 111 5.38 -22.22 5.65
C ASP A 111 5.08 -23.08 6.89
N PRO A 112 3.84 -23.51 7.12
CA PRO A 112 3.53 -24.38 8.25
C PRO A 112 4.35 -25.67 8.24
N ALA A 113 5.07 -25.96 7.16
CA ALA A 113 5.98 -27.08 7.01
C ALA A 113 7.46 -26.77 7.38
N GLY A 114 7.78 -25.60 7.96
CA GLY A 114 9.06 -25.35 8.63
C GLY A 114 10.34 -25.44 7.77
N GLY A 115 10.23 -25.25 6.46
CA GLY A 115 11.40 -25.12 5.59
C GLY A 115 11.73 -23.65 5.35
N ALA A 116 12.87 -23.17 5.85
CA ALA A 116 13.45 -21.91 5.37
C ALA A 116 13.65 -22.05 3.86
N ALA A 117 12.91 -21.24 3.07
CA ALA A 117 13.18 -21.14 1.65
C ALA A 117 14.56 -20.49 1.53
N ASP A 118 15.56 -21.28 1.16
CA ASP A 118 16.86 -20.76 0.76
C ASP A 118 16.65 -19.82 -0.41
N ALA A 119 17.08 -18.58 -0.27
CA ALA A 119 16.99 -17.56 -1.31
C ALA A 119 17.75 -17.91 -2.60
N ASP A 120 18.56 -18.96 -2.56
CA ASP A 120 19.39 -19.48 -3.67
C ASP A 120 18.87 -20.82 -4.24
N ALA A 121 17.69 -21.32 -3.81
CA ALA A 121 17.11 -22.49 -4.46
C ALA A 121 16.71 -22.11 -5.89
N PRO A 122 17.05 -22.94 -6.91
CA PRO A 122 16.67 -22.65 -8.29
C PRO A 122 15.16 -22.44 -8.34
N SER A 123 14.75 -21.26 -8.84
CA SER A 123 13.38 -20.82 -8.94
C SER A 123 12.51 -21.96 -9.44
N ASN A 124 11.53 -22.30 -8.65
CA ASN A 124 10.66 -23.45 -8.78
C ASN A 124 10.19 -23.63 -10.23
N ARG A 125 10.39 -24.79 -10.82
CA ARG A 125 9.98 -25.10 -12.21
C ARG A 125 8.48 -24.90 -12.46
N TYR A 126 7.72 -24.72 -11.40
CA TYR A 126 6.28 -24.47 -11.44
C TYR A 126 5.97 -23.32 -10.50
N ALA A 127 5.22 -22.34 -10.96
CA ALA A 127 4.87 -21.17 -10.17
C ALA A 127 4.48 -21.54 -8.73
N ASP A 128 4.92 -20.73 -7.77
CA ASP A 128 4.69 -20.94 -6.34
C ASP A 128 3.22 -21.18 -6.00
N GLY A 129 2.97 -21.79 -4.85
CA GLY A 129 1.64 -22.06 -4.36
C GLY A 129 1.18 -23.51 -4.57
N GLU A 130 -0.09 -23.70 -4.90
CA GLU A 130 -0.75 -25.02 -4.94
C GLU A 130 -0.13 -26.02 -5.93
N GLY A 131 0.58 -25.55 -6.96
CA GLY A 131 1.18 -26.38 -7.99
C GLY A 131 2.60 -26.86 -7.68
N SER A 132 3.23 -26.40 -6.62
CA SER A 132 4.60 -26.81 -6.28
C SER A 132 4.66 -28.31 -5.95
N ILE A 133 5.59 -29.01 -6.60
CA ILE A 133 5.80 -30.45 -6.39
C ILE A 133 6.21 -30.71 -4.93
N CYS A 134 7.11 -29.90 -4.40
CA CYS A 134 7.74 -30.13 -3.10
C CYS A 134 6.91 -29.64 -1.90
N ARG A 135 5.88 -28.82 -2.12
CA ARG A 135 5.07 -28.22 -1.05
C ARG A 135 4.52 -29.22 -0.02
N SER A 136 4.17 -30.41 -0.43
CA SER A 136 3.60 -31.45 0.45
C SER A 136 4.59 -32.53 0.83
N MET A 137 5.89 -32.30 0.68
CA MET A 137 6.89 -33.35 0.95
C MET A 137 6.89 -33.78 2.42
N GLY A 138 6.95 -32.84 3.36
CA GLY A 138 6.94 -33.09 4.80
C GLY A 138 5.63 -33.71 5.27
N ALA A 139 4.51 -32.99 5.05
CA ALA A 139 3.18 -33.48 5.45
C ALA A 139 2.80 -34.82 4.79
N GLY A 140 3.28 -35.07 3.56
CA GLY A 140 3.11 -36.34 2.89
C GLY A 140 3.98 -37.47 3.49
N ALA A 141 5.13 -37.14 4.08
CA ALA A 141 5.94 -38.12 4.80
C ALA A 141 5.30 -38.50 6.15
N ASP A 142 4.80 -37.50 6.87
CA ASP A 142 4.11 -37.71 8.14
C ASP A 142 2.84 -38.58 7.94
N ALA A 143 2.00 -38.23 6.97
CA ALA A 143 0.80 -39.00 6.64
C ALA A 143 1.10 -40.45 6.19
N PHE A 144 2.22 -40.64 5.51
CA PHE A 144 2.69 -42.00 5.16
C PHE A 144 3.11 -42.78 6.39
N ASN A 145 3.86 -42.17 7.31
CA ASN A 145 4.31 -42.80 8.54
C ASN A 145 3.11 -43.19 9.44
N ASP A 146 2.15 -42.25 9.59
CA ASP A 146 0.90 -42.53 10.34
C ASP A 146 0.11 -43.71 9.72
N ALA A 147 0.11 -43.78 8.38
CA ALA A 147 -0.56 -44.90 7.69
C ALA A 147 0.13 -46.22 7.89
N LEU A 148 1.46 -46.27 8.01
CA LEU A 148 2.21 -47.45 8.36
C LEU A 148 1.91 -47.90 9.81
N ASP A 149 1.84 -46.96 10.74
CA ASP A 149 1.54 -47.23 12.15
C ASP A 149 0.11 -47.79 12.34
N GLY A 150 -0.83 -47.26 11.55
CA GLY A 150 -2.23 -47.72 11.51
C GLY A 150 -2.48 -48.98 10.69
N ALA A 151 -1.47 -49.51 9.99
CA ALA A 151 -1.63 -50.64 9.06
C ALA A 151 -1.55 -52.01 9.79
N GLY A 152 -2.70 -52.51 10.22
CA GLY A 152 -2.78 -53.85 10.80
C GLY A 152 -2.25 -54.93 9.85
N GLY A 153 -1.40 -55.86 10.38
CA GLY A 153 -0.83 -56.94 9.60
C GLY A 153 0.44 -56.61 8.79
N LEU A 154 0.99 -55.40 8.92
CA LEU A 154 2.30 -55.05 8.36
C LEU A 154 3.41 -55.45 9.35
N PRO A 155 4.41 -56.30 8.96
CA PRO A 155 5.53 -56.65 9.81
C PRO A 155 6.33 -55.40 10.25
N PRO A 156 6.73 -55.28 11.54
CA PRO A 156 7.43 -54.09 12.04
C PRO A 156 8.75 -53.78 11.32
N ASP A 157 9.48 -54.79 10.90
CA ASP A 157 10.72 -54.68 10.15
C ASP A 157 10.49 -54.18 8.72
N GLU A 158 9.38 -54.54 8.09
CA GLU A 158 8.98 -53.99 6.80
C GLU A 158 8.51 -52.56 6.92
N ALA A 159 7.75 -52.24 7.98
CA ALA A 159 7.35 -50.85 8.26
C ALA A 159 8.58 -49.95 8.45
N ALA A 160 9.61 -50.39 9.20
CA ALA A 160 10.86 -49.66 9.37
C ALA A 160 11.60 -49.43 8.05
N ARG A 161 11.67 -50.44 7.16
CA ARG A 161 12.29 -50.28 5.82
C ARG A 161 11.51 -49.32 4.92
N LEU A 162 10.19 -49.35 4.95
CA LEU A 162 9.34 -48.46 4.18
C LEU A 162 9.47 -47.01 4.66
N ARG A 163 9.56 -46.78 5.98
CA ARG A 163 9.79 -45.47 6.60
C ARG A 163 11.13 -44.89 6.20
N ALA A 164 12.20 -45.70 6.28
CA ALA A 164 13.55 -45.30 5.84
C ALA A 164 13.57 -44.90 4.35
N ALA A 165 12.93 -45.70 3.50
CA ALA A 165 12.82 -45.43 2.07
C ALA A 165 12.04 -44.12 1.79
N ARG A 166 10.98 -43.81 2.56
CA ARG A 166 10.24 -42.55 2.42
C ARG A 166 11.10 -41.36 2.81
N THR A 167 11.90 -41.49 3.86
CA THR A 167 12.86 -40.43 4.32
C THR A 167 13.94 -40.21 3.26
N GLU A 168 14.46 -41.29 2.67
CA GLU A 168 15.44 -41.22 1.59
C GLU A 168 14.91 -40.42 0.38
N ILE A 169 13.65 -40.67 -0.04
CA ILE A 169 13.00 -39.88 -1.11
C ILE A 169 12.98 -38.41 -0.76
N ALA A 170 12.59 -38.03 0.48
CA ALA A 170 12.52 -36.66 0.90
C ALA A 170 13.88 -35.96 0.82
N GLN A 171 14.93 -36.61 1.27
CA GLN A 171 16.29 -36.05 1.29
C GLN A 171 16.90 -35.88 -0.11
N LYS A 172 16.54 -36.77 -1.05
CA LYS A 172 17.18 -36.83 -2.37
C LYS A 172 16.47 -36.01 -3.47
N THR A 173 15.22 -35.63 -3.27
CA THR A 173 14.42 -35.08 -4.38
C THR A 173 14.05 -33.62 -4.27
N CYS A 174 13.77 -33.10 -3.08
CA CYS A 174 13.38 -31.72 -2.85
C CYS A 174 14.41 -30.92 -2.05
N ALA A 175 15.58 -31.46 -1.75
CA ALA A 175 16.69 -30.72 -1.17
C ALA A 175 17.43 -29.95 -2.27
N ALA A 176 17.98 -28.78 -1.93
CA ALA A 176 18.80 -27.97 -2.84
C ALA A 176 19.98 -28.79 -3.38
N GLY A 177 20.09 -28.89 -4.69
CA GLY A 177 21.15 -29.68 -5.36
C GLY A 177 20.87 -31.18 -5.51
N GLY A 178 19.64 -31.63 -5.28
CA GLY A 178 19.23 -33.04 -5.39
C GLY A 178 19.53 -33.64 -6.77
N ALA A 179 20.72 -34.21 -6.92
CA ALA A 179 21.06 -35.04 -8.07
C ALA A 179 20.22 -36.33 -8.03
N SER A 180 19.83 -36.81 -9.20
CA SER A 180 19.13 -38.07 -9.44
C SER A 180 19.90 -39.27 -8.90
N ALA A 181 19.83 -39.50 -7.57
CA ALA A 181 20.34 -40.76 -7.01
C ALA A 181 19.42 -41.91 -7.41
N ALA A 182 19.99 -43.06 -7.71
CA ALA A 182 19.23 -44.23 -8.06
C ALA A 182 18.27 -44.62 -6.93
N TRP A 183 17.00 -44.79 -7.26
CA TRP A 183 15.99 -45.29 -6.33
C TRP A 183 16.09 -46.82 -6.22
N THR A 184 16.17 -47.33 -5.01
CA THR A 184 16.11 -48.76 -4.74
C THR A 184 14.85 -49.04 -3.96
N LYS A 185 13.96 -49.87 -4.53
CA LYS A 185 12.74 -50.29 -3.88
C LYS A 185 13.07 -51.07 -2.60
N PRO A 186 12.45 -50.74 -1.46
CA PRO A 186 12.73 -51.45 -0.23
C PRO A 186 12.29 -52.95 -0.35
N PRO A 187 13.11 -53.90 0.13
CA PRO A 187 12.77 -55.33 0.08
C PRO A 187 11.71 -55.65 1.15
N VAL A 188 10.50 -55.90 0.69
CA VAL A 188 9.34 -56.28 1.51
C VAL A 188 8.67 -57.53 0.90
N LYS A 189 8.10 -58.39 1.74
CA LYS A 189 7.53 -59.69 1.32
C LYS A 189 6.02 -59.74 1.55
N SER A 190 5.52 -59.09 2.58
CA SER A 190 4.08 -59.11 2.87
C SER A 190 3.28 -58.43 1.75
N PRO A 191 2.08 -58.95 1.42
CA PRO A 191 1.23 -58.34 0.38
C PRO A 191 0.95 -56.84 0.64
N LEU A 192 0.74 -56.45 1.89
CA LEU A 192 0.50 -55.09 2.26
C LEU A 192 1.78 -54.22 2.16
N GLY A 193 2.94 -54.79 2.60
CA GLY A 193 4.24 -54.14 2.43
C GLY A 193 4.56 -53.85 0.96
N GLN A 194 4.25 -54.80 0.06
CA GLN A 194 4.44 -54.63 -1.38
C GLN A 194 3.56 -53.51 -1.95
N GLN A 195 2.34 -53.32 -1.44
CA GLN A 195 1.47 -52.21 -1.85
C GLN A 195 2.02 -50.85 -1.39
N PHE A 196 2.51 -50.73 -0.15
CA PHE A 196 3.18 -49.53 0.32
C PHE A 196 4.47 -49.25 -0.46
N ALA A 197 5.26 -50.28 -0.79
CA ALA A 197 6.47 -50.10 -1.59
C ALA A 197 6.14 -49.67 -3.04
N ALA A 198 5.05 -50.16 -3.64
CA ALA A 198 4.57 -49.71 -4.94
C ALA A 198 4.09 -48.23 -4.90
N TYR A 199 3.48 -47.80 -3.79
CA TYR A 199 3.15 -46.39 -3.57
C TYR A 199 4.42 -45.54 -3.50
N LEU A 200 5.49 -45.99 -2.86
CA LEU A 200 6.78 -45.30 -2.81
C LEU A 200 7.45 -45.23 -4.19
N ASP A 201 7.30 -46.24 -5.06
CA ASP A 201 7.75 -46.16 -6.46
C ASP A 201 7.06 -44.97 -7.15
N GLY A 202 5.75 -44.80 -6.95
CA GLY A 202 4.97 -43.66 -7.46
C GLY A 202 5.41 -42.33 -6.86
N THR A 203 5.71 -42.33 -5.57
CA THR A 203 6.17 -41.11 -4.86
C THR A 203 7.55 -40.68 -5.38
N ASN A 204 8.48 -41.61 -5.52
CA ASN A 204 9.80 -41.30 -6.09
C ASN A 204 9.70 -40.82 -7.55
N ALA A 205 8.89 -41.47 -8.38
CA ALA A 205 8.64 -41.06 -9.76
C ALA A 205 8.04 -39.62 -9.82
N PHE A 206 7.08 -39.34 -8.94
CA PHE A 206 6.45 -38.01 -8.86
C PHE A 206 7.46 -36.91 -8.57
N TYR A 207 8.28 -37.07 -7.55
CA TYR A 207 9.27 -36.05 -7.16
C TYR A 207 10.45 -35.93 -8.15
N ARG A 208 10.67 -36.93 -8.96
CA ARG A 208 11.63 -36.92 -10.08
C ARG A 208 11.02 -36.39 -11.40
N ALA A 209 9.77 -35.97 -11.37
CA ALA A 209 9.03 -35.48 -12.52
C ALA A 209 8.74 -36.54 -13.60
N ASP A 210 8.86 -37.84 -13.28
CA ASP A 210 8.30 -38.92 -14.13
C ASP A 210 6.81 -39.13 -13.82
N PHE A 211 6.01 -38.21 -14.29
CA PHE A 211 4.59 -38.17 -13.98
C PHE A 211 3.80 -39.31 -14.60
N HIS A 212 4.28 -39.90 -15.70
CA HIS A 212 3.65 -41.08 -16.31
C HIS A 212 3.82 -42.31 -15.43
N ALA A 213 5.03 -42.58 -14.94
CA ALA A 213 5.27 -43.67 -14.00
C ALA A 213 4.53 -43.43 -12.68
N ALA A 214 4.55 -42.20 -12.15
CA ALA A 214 3.82 -41.80 -10.94
C ALA A 214 2.31 -42.06 -11.08
N THR A 215 1.70 -41.62 -12.19
CA THR A 215 0.26 -41.84 -12.44
C THR A 215 -0.10 -43.33 -12.44
N ARG A 216 0.67 -44.20 -13.12
CA ARG A 216 0.40 -45.62 -13.13
C ARG A 216 0.49 -46.24 -11.73
N ALA A 217 1.53 -45.89 -10.97
CA ALA A 217 1.72 -46.42 -9.62
C ALA A 217 0.58 -45.97 -8.67
N PHE A 218 0.21 -44.71 -8.70
CA PHE A 218 -0.88 -44.19 -7.86
C PHE A 218 -2.26 -44.72 -8.29
N ALA A 219 -2.52 -44.88 -9.59
CA ALA A 219 -3.73 -45.50 -10.07
C ALA A 219 -3.84 -46.95 -9.57
N SER A 220 -2.74 -47.72 -9.57
CA SER A 220 -2.70 -49.05 -8.98
C SER A 220 -2.99 -48.99 -7.47
N ALA A 221 -2.37 -48.07 -6.72
CA ALA A 221 -2.61 -47.92 -5.30
C ALA A 221 -4.07 -47.57 -4.97
N SER A 222 -4.78 -46.87 -5.85
CA SER A 222 -6.19 -46.51 -5.66
C SER A 222 -7.15 -47.70 -5.65
N HIS A 223 -6.70 -48.89 -6.03
CA HIS A 223 -7.44 -50.14 -5.97
C HIS A 223 -7.06 -50.98 -4.74
N SER A 224 -6.17 -50.50 -3.87
CA SER A 224 -5.78 -51.19 -2.64
C SER A 224 -6.98 -51.43 -1.72
N ALA A 225 -6.95 -52.57 -0.99
CA ALA A 225 -7.87 -52.81 0.11
C ALA A 225 -7.57 -51.92 1.34
N ASN A 226 -6.32 -51.42 1.48
CA ASN A 226 -5.97 -50.48 2.53
C ASN A 226 -6.62 -49.12 2.27
N PRO A 227 -7.43 -48.60 3.22
CA PRO A 227 -8.20 -47.35 3.01
C PRO A 227 -7.32 -46.16 2.71
N TRP A 228 -6.16 -46.02 3.38
CA TRP A 228 -5.25 -44.89 3.18
C TRP A 228 -4.62 -44.93 1.78
N LEU A 229 -4.10 -46.09 1.36
CA LEU A 229 -3.53 -46.27 0.01
C LEU A 229 -4.57 -46.02 -1.08
N LYS A 230 -5.81 -46.45 -0.88
CA LYS A 230 -6.92 -46.28 -1.82
C LYS A 230 -7.25 -44.83 -2.03
N GLU A 231 -7.46 -44.07 -0.92
CA GLU A 231 -7.79 -42.66 -0.96
C GLU A 231 -6.63 -41.80 -1.49
N THR A 232 -5.41 -42.01 -0.93
CA THR A 232 -4.20 -41.27 -1.28
C THR A 232 -3.77 -41.56 -2.72
N GLY A 233 -3.88 -42.82 -3.18
CA GLY A 233 -3.58 -43.18 -4.56
C GLY A 233 -4.45 -42.45 -5.57
N LEU A 234 -5.77 -42.35 -5.32
CA LEU A 234 -6.68 -41.56 -6.19
C LEU A 234 -6.31 -40.11 -6.23
N TYR A 235 -6.08 -39.46 -5.06
CA TYR A 235 -5.69 -38.08 -5.00
C TYR A 235 -4.34 -37.82 -5.69
N MET A 236 -3.32 -38.63 -5.43
CA MET A 236 -1.98 -38.45 -6.00
C MET A 236 -1.94 -38.73 -7.50
N ALA A 237 -2.80 -39.60 -8.03
CA ALA A 237 -2.96 -39.75 -9.48
C ALA A 237 -3.42 -38.46 -10.14
N GLY A 238 -4.36 -37.73 -9.51
CA GLY A 238 -4.77 -36.37 -9.97
C GLY A 238 -3.63 -35.39 -9.92
N ARG A 239 -2.83 -35.39 -8.86
CA ARG A 239 -1.65 -34.53 -8.74
C ARG A 239 -0.59 -34.84 -9.80
N ALA A 240 -0.33 -36.13 -10.09
CA ALA A 240 0.62 -36.52 -11.12
C ALA A 240 0.17 -36.01 -12.50
N GLN A 241 -1.11 -36.17 -12.83
CA GLN A 241 -1.69 -35.65 -14.08
C GLN A 241 -1.60 -34.14 -14.18
N LEU A 242 -1.91 -33.40 -13.10
CA LEU A 242 -1.79 -31.94 -13.07
C LEU A 242 -0.35 -31.47 -13.32
N ASN A 243 0.61 -32.15 -12.68
CA ASN A 243 2.02 -31.81 -12.87
C ASN A 243 2.53 -32.21 -14.27
N ALA A 244 2.05 -33.31 -14.85
CA ALA A 244 2.30 -33.63 -16.26
C ALA A 244 1.75 -32.58 -17.21
N ALA A 245 0.55 -32.02 -16.90
CA ALA A 245 -0.07 -30.98 -17.72
C ALA A 245 0.75 -29.69 -17.76
N GLN A 246 1.35 -29.31 -16.64
CA GLN A 246 2.06 -28.05 -16.49
C GLN A 246 3.58 -28.11 -16.69
N ALA A 247 4.16 -29.30 -16.86
CA ALA A 247 5.61 -29.52 -16.86
C ALA A 247 6.40 -28.61 -17.80
N ASN A 248 5.82 -28.23 -18.94
CA ASN A 248 6.43 -27.37 -19.96
C ASN A 248 5.69 -26.03 -20.14
N ALA A 249 4.71 -25.74 -19.26
CA ALA A 249 3.83 -24.58 -19.46
C ALA A 249 4.46 -23.23 -19.09
N PHE A 250 5.49 -23.23 -18.26
CA PHE A 250 6.10 -22.00 -17.74
C PHE A 250 7.48 -21.77 -18.34
N ASP A 251 7.79 -20.51 -18.66
CA ASP A 251 9.14 -20.01 -18.92
C ASP A 251 9.81 -19.63 -17.59
N ASN A 252 11.15 -19.64 -17.56
CA ASN A 252 11.91 -19.32 -16.35
C ASN A 252 11.63 -17.90 -15.83
N ASP A 253 11.23 -16.98 -16.73
CA ASP A 253 11.07 -15.57 -16.43
C ASP A 253 9.59 -15.12 -16.40
N SER A 254 8.64 -16.04 -16.58
CA SER A 254 7.22 -15.69 -16.61
C SER A 254 6.39 -16.50 -15.60
N PRO A 255 5.67 -15.81 -14.68
CA PRO A 255 4.72 -16.48 -13.78
C PRO A 255 3.44 -16.96 -14.49
N THR A 256 3.22 -16.53 -15.75
CA THR A 256 2.02 -16.88 -16.53
C THR A 256 2.30 -18.07 -17.43
N PRO A 257 1.42 -19.12 -17.41
CA PRO A 257 1.62 -20.29 -18.24
C PRO A 257 1.35 -20.00 -19.72
N SER A 258 2.19 -20.56 -20.59
CA SER A 258 1.89 -20.64 -22.02
C SER A 258 0.86 -21.76 -22.24
N ARG A 259 -0.38 -21.41 -22.55
CA ARG A 259 -1.47 -22.36 -22.76
C ARG A 259 -1.21 -23.35 -23.89
N ALA A 260 -0.51 -22.90 -24.94
CA ALA A 260 -0.12 -23.78 -26.05
C ALA A 260 0.82 -24.93 -25.60
N ARG A 261 1.50 -24.77 -24.47
CA ARG A 261 2.43 -25.78 -23.91
C ARG A 261 1.81 -26.60 -22.79
N VAL A 262 0.59 -26.29 -22.38
CA VAL A 262 -0.15 -27.12 -21.43
C VAL A 262 -0.58 -28.43 -22.12
N THR A 263 -0.23 -29.57 -21.52
CA THR A 263 -0.65 -30.88 -22.03
C THR A 263 -2.11 -31.15 -21.70
N LYS A 264 -3.00 -30.83 -22.66
CA LYS A 264 -4.46 -30.88 -22.47
C LYS A 264 -4.98 -32.22 -21.99
N VAL A 265 -4.51 -33.33 -22.53
CA VAL A 265 -4.93 -34.69 -22.13
C VAL A 265 -4.67 -34.93 -20.64
N SER A 266 -3.50 -34.52 -20.14
CA SER A 266 -3.17 -34.63 -18.72
C SER A 266 -3.99 -33.66 -17.86
N LEU A 267 -4.30 -32.48 -18.36
CA LEU A 267 -5.13 -31.49 -17.64
C LEU A 267 -6.57 -32.01 -17.48
N ASP A 268 -7.17 -32.52 -18.55
CA ASP A 268 -8.52 -33.08 -18.54
C ASP A 268 -8.59 -34.34 -17.63
N ALA A 269 -7.54 -35.14 -17.62
CA ALA A 269 -7.42 -36.28 -16.71
C ALA A 269 -7.32 -35.80 -15.24
N ALA A 270 -6.52 -34.79 -14.93
CA ALA A 270 -6.43 -34.21 -13.59
C ALA A 270 -7.79 -33.66 -13.11
N ASN A 271 -8.49 -32.93 -13.96
CA ASN A 271 -9.85 -32.43 -13.66
C ASN A 271 -10.80 -33.60 -13.31
N THR A 272 -10.82 -34.64 -14.15
CA THR A 272 -11.67 -35.80 -13.96
C THR A 272 -11.36 -36.52 -12.65
N VAL A 273 -10.08 -36.74 -12.36
CA VAL A 273 -9.65 -37.45 -11.15
C VAL A 273 -9.98 -36.65 -9.88
N PHE A 274 -9.73 -35.35 -9.84
CA PHE A 274 -10.08 -34.52 -8.68
C PHE A 274 -11.59 -34.45 -8.44
N ARG A 275 -12.41 -34.35 -9.50
CA ARG A 275 -13.88 -34.38 -9.36
C ARG A 275 -14.35 -35.76 -8.89
N THR A 276 -13.75 -36.82 -9.39
CA THR A 276 -14.04 -38.20 -8.93
C THR A 276 -13.66 -38.34 -7.46
N TYR A 277 -12.47 -37.87 -7.06
CA TYR A 277 -12.05 -37.88 -5.67
C TYR A 277 -13.06 -37.15 -4.77
N LEU A 278 -13.47 -35.95 -5.11
CA LEU A 278 -14.43 -35.15 -4.32
C LEU A 278 -15.83 -35.81 -4.26
N LYS A 279 -16.21 -36.54 -5.29
CA LYS A 279 -17.47 -37.33 -5.31
C LYS A 279 -17.39 -38.54 -4.38
N VAL A 280 -16.27 -39.27 -4.38
CA VAL A 280 -16.07 -40.46 -3.57
C VAL A 280 -15.72 -40.13 -2.12
N TYR A 281 -14.95 -39.08 -1.90
CA TYR A 281 -14.45 -38.65 -0.60
C TYR A 281 -14.77 -37.15 -0.34
N PRO A 282 -16.07 -36.75 -0.21
CA PRO A 282 -16.43 -35.36 -0.05
C PRO A 282 -15.91 -34.71 1.26
N GLN A 283 -15.65 -35.55 2.27
CA GLN A 283 -15.04 -35.19 3.57
C GLN A 283 -13.66 -35.84 3.74
N GLY A 284 -13.05 -36.31 2.65
CA GLY A 284 -11.77 -37.00 2.66
C GLY A 284 -10.62 -36.11 3.07
N ARG A 285 -9.51 -36.71 3.51
CA ARG A 285 -8.32 -36.02 3.99
C ARG A 285 -7.71 -35.02 3.02
N TYR A 286 -7.96 -35.18 1.72
CA TYR A 286 -7.46 -34.32 0.65
C TYR A 286 -8.56 -33.48 -0.02
N ALA A 287 -9.80 -33.45 0.51
CA ALA A 287 -10.91 -32.77 -0.13
C ALA A 287 -10.67 -31.25 -0.27
N VAL A 288 -10.11 -30.62 0.76
CA VAL A 288 -9.75 -29.19 0.77
C VAL A 288 -8.69 -28.90 -0.31
N SER A 289 -7.65 -29.75 -0.39
CA SER A 289 -6.60 -29.61 -1.39
C SER A 289 -7.09 -29.87 -2.81
N ALA A 290 -7.91 -30.91 -3.02
CA ALA A 290 -8.47 -31.23 -4.34
C ALA A 290 -9.34 -30.09 -4.88
N ASN A 291 -10.16 -29.45 -4.02
CA ASN A 291 -10.91 -28.24 -4.37
C ASN A 291 -9.97 -27.09 -4.77
N GLY A 292 -8.89 -26.88 -4.04
CA GLY A 292 -7.89 -25.87 -4.37
C GLY A 292 -7.23 -26.12 -5.73
N LEU A 293 -6.82 -27.36 -5.99
CA LEU A 293 -6.16 -27.74 -7.24
C LEU A 293 -7.08 -27.63 -8.47
N LEU A 294 -8.41 -27.67 -8.31
CA LEU A 294 -9.35 -27.38 -9.40
C LEU A 294 -9.24 -25.92 -9.87
N ARG A 295 -8.91 -24.93 -8.98
CA ARG A 295 -8.64 -23.56 -9.42
C ARG A 295 -7.43 -23.50 -10.36
N ARG A 296 -6.38 -24.27 -10.02
CA ARG A 296 -5.20 -24.36 -10.89
C ARG A 296 -5.50 -25.04 -12.22
N VAL A 297 -6.31 -26.08 -12.23
CA VAL A 297 -6.77 -26.74 -13.47
C VAL A 297 -7.50 -25.73 -14.36
N ALA A 298 -8.45 -24.98 -13.82
CA ALA A 298 -9.19 -23.95 -14.56
C ALA A 298 -8.26 -22.86 -15.12
N TRP A 299 -7.28 -22.41 -14.33
CA TRP A 299 -6.30 -21.41 -14.75
C TRP A 299 -5.42 -21.90 -15.91
N LEU A 300 -4.87 -23.11 -15.82
CA LEU A 300 -4.07 -23.73 -16.88
C LEU A 300 -4.89 -23.96 -18.16
N GLY A 301 -6.16 -24.30 -18.01
CA GLY A 301 -7.09 -24.53 -19.13
C GLY A 301 -7.65 -23.24 -19.76
N GLY A 302 -7.51 -22.09 -19.11
CA GLY A 302 -8.08 -20.83 -19.56
C GLY A 302 -9.61 -20.74 -19.41
N ASP A 303 -10.19 -21.54 -18.54
CA ASP A 303 -11.63 -21.48 -18.25
C ASP A 303 -11.93 -20.38 -17.25
N VAL A 304 -12.11 -19.14 -17.77
CA VAL A 304 -12.38 -17.94 -16.98
C VAL A 304 -13.67 -18.10 -16.17
N ALA A 305 -14.71 -18.70 -16.72
CA ALA A 305 -15.98 -18.88 -16.02
C ALA A 305 -15.83 -19.78 -14.81
N GLN A 306 -15.23 -20.97 -15.01
CA GLN A 306 -14.99 -21.92 -13.93
C GLN A 306 -14.01 -21.34 -12.89
N GLN A 307 -12.97 -20.63 -13.33
CA GLN A 307 -12.01 -20.00 -12.44
C GLN A 307 -12.68 -18.96 -11.53
N ALA A 308 -13.53 -18.09 -12.10
CA ALA A 308 -14.27 -17.08 -11.35
C ALA A 308 -15.24 -17.71 -10.32
N ASP A 309 -15.95 -18.77 -10.71
CA ASP A 309 -16.84 -19.47 -9.80
C ASP A 309 -16.08 -20.14 -8.64
N LEU A 310 -14.95 -20.78 -8.93
CA LEU A 310 -14.12 -21.42 -7.90
C LEU A 310 -13.54 -20.40 -6.93
N TYR A 311 -13.08 -19.23 -7.39
CA TYR A 311 -12.61 -18.16 -6.53
C TYR A 311 -13.76 -17.55 -5.72
N GLY A 312 -14.91 -17.29 -6.33
CA GLY A 312 -16.09 -16.79 -5.66
C GLY A 312 -16.56 -17.70 -4.51
N HIS A 313 -16.63 -19.00 -4.77
CA HIS A 313 -16.95 -20.00 -3.74
C HIS A 313 -15.89 -20.08 -2.64
N ALA A 314 -14.60 -20.02 -2.99
CA ALA A 314 -13.51 -20.08 -2.03
C ALA A 314 -13.52 -18.86 -1.10
N LEU A 315 -13.75 -17.67 -1.63
CA LEU A 315 -13.85 -16.43 -0.83
C LEU A 315 -15.06 -16.44 0.09
N ALA A 316 -16.25 -16.78 -0.45
CA ALA A 316 -17.50 -16.77 0.33
C ALA A 316 -17.48 -17.76 1.50
N ARG A 317 -16.73 -18.86 1.41
CA ARG A 317 -16.66 -19.93 2.41
C ARG A 317 -15.31 -20.06 3.09
N TRP A 318 -14.43 -19.08 2.91
CA TRP A 318 -13.09 -19.18 3.43
C TRP A 318 -13.06 -19.37 4.95
N SER A 319 -12.30 -20.36 5.38
CA SER A 319 -11.85 -20.54 6.76
C SER A 319 -10.54 -21.33 6.73
N PRO A 320 -9.75 -21.31 7.81
CA PRO A 320 -8.54 -22.16 7.90
C PRO A 320 -8.81 -23.66 7.69
N ALA A 321 -10.02 -24.12 8.03
CA ALA A 321 -10.42 -25.51 7.87
C ALA A 321 -10.93 -25.88 6.46
N THR A 322 -11.39 -24.90 5.67
CA THR A 322 -12.01 -25.11 4.36
C THR A 322 -11.16 -24.64 3.19
N SER A 323 -10.04 -23.99 3.45
CA SER A 323 -9.12 -23.47 2.43
C SER A 323 -7.76 -24.14 2.53
N ASN A 324 -7.22 -24.52 1.39
CA ASN A 324 -5.87 -25.09 1.27
C ASN A 324 -4.78 -24.01 1.21
N VAL A 325 -5.17 -22.74 1.21
CA VAL A 325 -4.26 -21.57 1.18
C VAL A 325 -4.75 -20.49 2.15
N PRO A 326 -3.84 -19.68 2.70
CA PRO A 326 -4.23 -18.48 3.46
C PRO A 326 -5.10 -17.53 2.65
N LEU A 327 -5.93 -16.72 3.31
CA LEU A 327 -6.82 -15.76 2.64
C LEU A 327 -6.06 -14.79 1.73
N ILE A 328 -4.93 -14.27 2.20
CA ILE A 328 -4.08 -13.38 1.41
C ILE A 328 -3.56 -14.06 0.15
N GLN A 329 -3.12 -15.31 0.24
CA GLN A 329 -2.69 -16.04 -0.94
C GLN A 329 -3.86 -16.27 -1.91
N LEU A 330 -5.07 -16.57 -1.40
CA LEU A 330 -6.26 -16.72 -2.23
C LEU A 330 -6.60 -15.41 -2.97
N ALA A 331 -6.51 -14.28 -2.30
CA ALA A 331 -6.72 -12.96 -2.90
C ALA A 331 -5.63 -12.64 -3.95
N ASN A 332 -4.36 -12.91 -3.66
CA ASN A 332 -3.26 -12.74 -4.61
C ASN A 332 -3.43 -13.65 -5.86
N GLU A 333 -3.88 -14.87 -5.67
CA GLU A 333 -4.16 -15.78 -6.80
C GLU A 333 -5.33 -15.29 -7.66
N LEU A 334 -6.40 -14.79 -7.04
CA LEU A 334 -7.52 -14.16 -7.75
C LEU A 334 -6.99 -13.01 -8.62
N ASP A 335 -6.21 -12.13 -8.04
CA ASP A 335 -5.67 -10.95 -8.68
C ASP A 335 -4.75 -11.33 -9.86
N SER A 336 -3.68 -12.06 -9.59
CA SER A 336 -2.64 -12.38 -10.59
C SER A 336 -3.07 -13.41 -11.64
N LYS A 337 -3.98 -14.34 -11.30
CA LYS A 337 -4.36 -15.45 -12.19
C LYS A 337 -5.67 -15.24 -12.93
N LEU A 338 -6.53 -14.33 -12.45
CA LEU A 338 -7.82 -14.04 -13.09
C LEU A 338 -7.96 -12.57 -13.47
N LEU A 339 -7.88 -11.64 -12.52
CA LEU A 339 -8.25 -10.23 -12.74
C LEU A 339 -7.30 -9.49 -13.68
N PHE A 340 -6.01 -9.76 -13.57
CA PHE A 340 -4.96 -9.22 -14.46
C PHE A 340 -4.51 -10.21 -15.53
N GLY A 341 -5.25 -11.30 -15.73
CA GLY A 341 -5.05 -12.21 -16.86
C GLY A 341 -5.43 -11.56 -18.17
N SER A 342 -4.64 -11.80 -19.22
CA SER A 342 -4.84 -11.22 -20.56
C SER A 342 -6.18 -11.57 -21.24
N GLU A 343 -6.92 -12.54 -20.69
CA GLU A 343 -8.13 -13.11 -21.29
C GLU A 343 -9.40 -12.84 -20.47
N LEU A 344 -9.34 -11.91 -19.51
CA LEU A 344 -10.49 -11.58 -18.68
C LEU A 344 -11.65 -11.05 -19.54
N ASP A 345 -12.74 -11.82 -19.60
CA ASP A 345 -14.02 -11.39 -20.15
C ASP A 345 -15.09 -11.38 -19.05
N ALA A 346 -15.45 -10.19 -18.60
CA ALA A 346 -16.46 -10.01 -17.55
C ALA A 346 -17.82 -10.67 -17.88
N ARG A 347 -18.13 -10.93 -19.15
CA ARG A 347 -19.37 -11.60 -19.57
C ARG A 347 -19.41 -13.07 -19.14
N GLN A 348 -18.26 -13.70 -18.96
CA GLN A 348 -18.14 -15.09 -18.53
C GLN A 348 -18.25 -15.27 -17.01
N ILE A 349 -18.12 -14.19 -16.23
CA ILE A 349 -18.13 -14.24 -14.76
C ILE A 349 -19.58 -14.31 -14.25
N GLN A 350 -19.91 -15.37 -13.52
CA GLN A 350 -21.20 -15.57 -12.90
C GLN A 350 -21.19 -15.28 -11.38
N SER A 351 -20.05 -15.35 -10.73
CA SER A 351 -19.90 -15.03 -9.30
C SER A 351 -20.12 -13.53 -9.05
N PRO A 352 -21.14 -13.12 -8.26
CA PRO A 352 -21.39 -11.71 -7.96
C PRO A 352 -20.20 -11.01 -7.32
N THR A 353 -19.50 -11.66 -6.39
CA THR A 353 -18.33 -11.09 -5.67
C THR A 353 -17.18 -10.82 -6.63
N VAL A 354 -16.84 -11.79 -7.50
CA VAL A 354 -15.76 -11.62 -8.46
C VAL A 354 -16.13 -10.56 -9.50
N LEU A 355 -17.38 -10.58 -9.99
CA LEU A 355 -17.88 -9.60 -10.95
C LEU A 355 -17.87 -8.18 -10.36
N ALA A 356 -18.31 -8.01 -9.11
CA ALA A 356 -18.26 -6.72 -8.41
C ALA A 356 -16.82 -6.20 -8.26
N THR A 357 -15.85 -7.10 -8.00
CA THR A 357 -14.43 -6.71 -7.94
C THR A 357 -13.95 -6.17 -9.29
N VAL A 358 -14.33 -6.84 -10.40
CA VAL A 358 -14.02 -6.39 -11.76
C VAL A 358 -14.70 -5.05 -12.08
N ASP A 359 -15.95 -4.88 -11.68
CA ASP A 359 -16.70 -3.65 -11.95
C ASP A 359 -16.13 -2.46 -11.19
N LEU A 360 -15.75 -2.63 -9.93
CA LEU A 360 -15.04 -1.60 -9.15
C LEU A 360 -13.70 -1.24 -9.81
N LEU A 361 -12.94 -2.23 -10.26
CA LEU A 361 -11.70 -1.99 -11.01
C LEU A 361 -11.95 -1.16 -12.28
N ARG A 362 -12.99 -1.48 -13.04
CA ARG A 362 -13.36 -0.76 -14.28
C ARG A 362 -13.96 0.63 -14.05
N MET A 363 -14.40 0.94 -12.80
CA MET A 363 -14.86 2.27 -12.39
C MET A 363 -13.74 3.21 -11.97
N ARG A 364 -12.49 2.74 -11.86
CA ARG A 364 -11.35 3.60 -11.51
C ARG A 364 -11.22 4.77 -12.48
N THR A 365 -10.90 5.94 -11.96
CA THR A 365 -10.52 7.08 -12.79
C THR A 365 -9.24 6.74 -13.56
N PRO A 366 -9.16 7.05 -14.87
CA PRO A 366 -7.95 6.83 -15.65
C PRO A 366 -6.74 7.51 -15.04
N ASP A 367 -5.70 6.71 -14.80
CA ASP A 367 -4.35 7.17 -14.55
C ASP A 367 -3.48 6.74 -15.75
N ASN A 368 -2.58 7.59 -16.20
CA ASN A 368 -1.70 7.31 -17.35
C ASN A 368 -0.77 6.10 -17.11
N SER A 369 -0.62 5.67 -15.88
CA SER A 369 0.21 4.52 -15.49
C SER A 369 -0.55 3.20 -15.38
N ASP A 370 -1.89 3.20 -15.30
CA ASP A 370 -2.70 1.99 -15.09
C ASP A 370 -3.38 1.51 -16.38
N SER A 371 -2.63 0.75 -17.18
CA SER A 371 -3.16 0.09 -18.40
C SER A 371 -3.91 -1.22 -18.10
N SER A 372 -3.87 -1.72 -16.87
CA SER A 372 -4.32 -3.07 -16.51
C SER A 372 -5.83 -3.20 -16.24
N ARG A 373 -6.55 -2.10 -16.08
CA ARG A 373 -7.97 -2.11 -15.66
C ARG A 373 -8.98 -2.46 -16.77
N GLY A 374 -8.55 -2.61 -18.01
CA GLY A 374 -9.43 -2.88 -19.14
C GLY A 374 -10.30 -1.66 -19.55
N LYS A 375 -11.39 -1.90 -20.27
CA LYS A 375 -12.31 -0.84 -20.71
C LYS A 375 -13.09 -0.28 -19.51
N PRO A 376 -13.30 1.05 -19.44
CA PRO A 376 -14.15 1.66 -18.43
C PRO A 376 -15.56 1.04 -18.43
N LEU A 377 -16.15 0.91 -17.25
CA LEU A 377 -17.48 0.35 -17.08
C LEU A 377 -18.55 1.38 -17.51
N THR A 378 -19.36 1.01 -18.50
CA THR A 378 -20.51 1.83 -18.91
C THR A 378 -21.75 1.49 -18.07
N LEU A 379 -22.74 2.41 -18.07
CA LEU A 379 -24.02 2.15 -17.41
C LEU A 379 -24.74 0.95 -18.02
N ASP A 380 -24.72 0.85 -19.36
CA ASP A 380 -25.37 -0.24 -20.09
C ASP A 380 -24.73 -1.59 -19.75
N ASP A 381 -23.39 -1.64 -19.68
CA ASP A 381 -22.66 -2.85 -19.25
C ASP A 381 -23.15 -3.29 -17.86
N LEU A 382 -23.21 -2.33 -16.91
CA LEU A 382 -23.62 -2.61 -15.53
C LEU A 382 -25.10 -3.06 -15.46
N GLN A 383 -25.98 -2.42 -16.21
CA GLN A 383 -27.40 -2.81 -16.28
C GLN A 383 -27.61 -4.20 -16.88
N ALA A 384 -26.84 -4.55 -17.91
CA ALA A 384 -26.87 -5.89 -18.51
C ALA A 384 -26.41 -6.99 -17.56
N GLN A 385 -25.64 -6.65 -16.52
CA GLN A 385 -25.15 -7.60 -15.53
C GLN A 385 -26.17 -7.93 -14.43
N LYS A 386 -27.23 -7.15 -14.26
CA LYS A 386 -28.22 -7.28 -13.18
C LYS A 386 -28.68 -8.73 -12.90
N PRO A 387 -28.99 -9.58 -13.91
CA PRO A 387 -29.43 -10.96 -13.66
C PRO A 387 -28.39 -11.80 -12.90
N ARG A 388 -27.10 -11.52 -13.06
CA ARG A 388 -26.01 -12.25 -12.38
C ARG A 388 -25.90 -11.91 -10.89
N PHE A 389 -26.54 -10.82 -10.47
CA PHE A 389 -26.65 -10.40 -9.06
C PHE A 389 -27.97 -10.79 -8.41
N ALA A 390 -28.76 -11.71 -9.00
CA ALA A 390 -30.06 -12.13 -8.45
C ALA A 390 -29.98 -12.57 -6.99
N ASN A 391 -28.88 -13.23 -6.59
CA ASN A 391 -28.64 -13.67 -5.22
C ASN A 391 -27.89 -12.65 -4.36
N ALA A 392 -27.58 -11.46 -4.90
CA ALA A 392 -26.87 -10.38 -4.21
C ALA A 392 -27.37 -8.99 -4.66
N PRO A 393 -28.70 -8.74 -4.57
CA PRO A 393 -29.28 -7.51 -5.12
C PRO A 393 -28.73 -6.25 -4.46
N ALA A 394 -28.46 -6.26 -3.16
CA ALA A 394 -27.88 -5.12 -2.45
C ALA A 394 -26.46 -4.78 -2.95
N LEU A 395 -25.67 -5.77 -3.39
CA LEU A 395 -24.35 -5.54 -3.99
C LEU A 395 -24.50 -4.88 -5.37
N TYR A 396 -25.49 -5.31 -6.17
CA TYR A 396 -25.79 -4.65 -7.44
C TYR A 396 -26.20 -3.19 -7.26
N ASP A 397 -27.12 -2.93 -6.31
CA ASP A 397 -27.58 -1.56 -6.01
C ASP A 397 -26.41 -0.68 -5.52
N TYR A 398 -25.48 -1.23 -4.75
CA TYR A 398 -24.26 -0.54 -4.33
C TYR A 398 -23.36 -0.19 -5.53
N LEU A 399 -23.13 -1.13 -6.47
CA LEU A 399 -22.33 -0.87 -7.66
C LEU A 399 -22.96 0.19 -8.54
N LEU A 400 -24.28 0.14 -8.73
CA LEU A 400 -25.02 1.13 -9.51
C LEU A 400 -24.97 2.52 -8.84
N ALA A 401 -25.13 2.57 -7.51
CA ALA A 401 -24.97 3.80 -6.74
C ALA A 401 -23.52 4.35 -6.85
N THR A 402 -22.51 3.47 -6.78
CA THR A 402 -21.12 3.86 -6.95
C THR A 402 -20.89 4.46 -8.34
N TRP A 403 -21.44 3.86 -9.38
CA TRP A 403 -21.37 4.40 -10.74
C TRP A 403 -22.02 5.79 -10.81
N TYR A 404 -23.21 5.98 -10.21
CA TYR A 404 -23.87 7.30 -10.20
C TYR A 404 -23.08 8.36 -9.44
N VAL A 405 -22.43 8.04 -8.34
CA VAL A 405 -21.61 9.01 -7.57
C VAL A 405 -20.31 9.31 -8.32
N GLN A 406 -19.57 8.27 -8.73
CA GLN A 406 -18.20 8.43 -9.23
C GLN A 406 -18.16 8.92 -10.69
N ILE A 407 -19.02 8.36 -11.54
CA ILE A 407 -18.98 8.55 -13.00
C ILE A 407 -20.16 9.39 -13.47
N GLY A 408 -21.37 8.99 -13.13
CA GLY A 408 -22.62 9.58 -13.62
C GLY A 408 -22.93 10.96 -13.04
N ARG A 409 -22.30 11.34 -11.93
CA ARG A 409 -22.56 12.60 -11.20
C ARG A 409 -24.04 12.85 -10.91
N LYS A 410 -24.74 11.80 -10.47
CA LYS A 410 -26.17 11.80 -10.14
C LYS A 410 -26.38 11.34 -8.70
N PRO A 411 -26.02 12.15 -7.68
CA PRO A 411 -26.08 11.74 -6.27
C PRO A 411 -27.48 11.36 -5.81
N ASP A 412 -28.53 12.02 -6.28
CA ASP A 412 -29.91 11.69 -5.89
C ASP A 412 -30.34 10.30 -6.37
N ALA A 413 -29.87 9.87 -7.57
CA ALA A 413 -30.13 8.53 -8.05
C ALA A 413 -29.41 7.47 -7.17
N ALA A 414 -28.23 7.78 -6.68
CA ALA A 414 -27.50 6.93 -5.75
C ALA A 414 -28.23 6.84 -4.40
N LEU A 415 -28.72 7.97 -3.87
CA LEU A 415 -29.47 8.00 -2.61
C LEU A 415 -30.73 7.12 -2.62
N ALA A 416 -31.38 7.00 -3.77
CA ALA A 416 -32.57 6.15 -3.95
C ALA A 416 -32.25 4.64 -3.87
N LEU A 417 -31.02 4.23 -4.13
CA LEU A 417 -30.58 2.83 -4.12
C LEU A 417 -29.99 2.39 -2.78
N LEU A 418 -29.50 3.34 -1.97
CA LEU A 418 -28.77 3.05 -0.76
C LEU A 418 -29.68 3.04 0.47
N PRO A 419 -29.49 2.11 1.43
CA PRO A 419 -30.33 2.05 2.63
C PRO A 419 -30.19 3.34 3.45
N SER A 420 -31.34 3.86 3.91
CA SER A 420 -31.41 5.08 4.73
C SER A 420 -30.95 4.85 6.17
N THR A 421 -31.02 3.61 6.65
CA THR A 421 -30.65 3.21 8.01
C THR A 421 -29.51 2.23 7.97
N PRO A 422 -28.46 2.41 8.81
CA PRO A 422 -27.36 1.46 8.88
C PRO A 422 -27.83 0.12 9.45
N ALA A 423 -27.27 -0.97 8.92
CA ALA A 423 -27.46 -2.29 9.50
C ALA A 423 -26.73 -2.42 10.85
N ALA A 424 -27.28 -3.17 11.76
CA ALA A 424 -26.63 -3.50 13.03
C ALA A 424 -26.53 -5.02 13.18
N PRO A 425 -25.30 -5.57 13.33
CA PRO A 425 -24.01 -4.91 13.41
C PRO A 425 -23.55 -4.30 12.07
N LEU A 426 -22.74 -3.23 12.14
CA LEU A 426 -22.16 -2.60 10.97
C LEU A 426 -20.96 -3.43 10.46
N ASP A 427 -21.16 -4.19 9.39
CA ASP A 427 -20.05 -4.87 8.71
C ASP A 427 -19.37 -3.95 7.69
N TYR A 428 -18.35 -4.45 6.95
CA TYR A 428 -17.66 -3.63 5.96
C TYR A 428 -18.52 -3.29 4.74
N PHE A 429 -19.47 -4.16 4.37
CA PHE A 429 -20.39 -3.86 3.29
C PHE A 429 -21.43 -2.81 3.70
N GLY A 430 -21.98 -2.92 4.90
CA GLY A 430 -22.88 -1.91 5.47
C GLY A 430 -22.17 -0.55 5.63
N LEU A 431 -20.91 -0.55 6.08
CA LEU A 431 -20.09 0.66 6.10
C LEU A 431 -19.93 1.25 4.69
N SER A 432 -19.69 0.40 3.68
CA SER A 432 -19.55 0.85 2.29
C SER A 432 -20.82 1.54 1.78
N GLN A 433 -21.99 0.96 2.06
CA GLN A 433 -23.28 1.53 1.68
C GLN A 433 -23.53 2.88 2.36
N GLN A 434 -23.27 2.98 3.67
CA GLN A 434 -23.51 4.22 4.43
C GLN A 434 -22.49 5.30 4.09
N ALA A 435 -21.23 4.94 3.87
CA ALA A 435 -20.22 5.90 3.41
C ALA A 435 -20.56 6.47 2.03
N LEU A 436 -20.96 5.61 1.09
CA LEU A 436 -21.39 6.06 -0.24
C LEU A 436 -22.63 6.95 -0.17
N ARG A 437 -23.58 6.64 0.74
CA ARG A 437 -24.75 7.47 1.00
C ARG A 437 -24.35 8.85 1.54
N ALA A 438 -23.41 8.90 2.49
CA ALA A 438 -22.92 10.17 3.02
C ALA A 438 -22.22 11.00 1.93
N PHE A 439 -21.41 10.38 1.08
CA PHE A 439 -20.80 11.06 -0.07
C PHE A 439 -21.85 11.60 -1.06
N ALA A 440 -22.92 10.84 -1.33
CA ALA A 440 -24.00 11.31 -2.17
C ALA A 440 -24.78 12.48 -1.53
N LEU A 441 -24.96 12.48 -0.19
CA LEU A 441 -25.53 13.62 0.53
C LEU A 441 -24.65 14.86 0.42
N GLU A 442 -23.34 14.74 0.58
CA GLU A 442 -22.39 15.84 0.40
C GLU A 442 -22.44 16.39 -1.02
N ASP A 443 -22.43 15.52 -2.05
CA ASP A 443 -22.48 15.91 -3.46
C ASP A 443 -23.83 16.57 -3.85
N SER A 444 -24.92 16.28 -3.13
CA SER A 444 -26.23 16.92 -3.32
C SER A 444 -26.42 18.17 -2.47
N GLY A 445 -25.36 18.68 -1.81
CA GLY A 445 -25.42 19.88 -0.97
C GLY A 445 -26.05 19.67 0.40
N GLN A 446 -26.26 18.43 0.83
CA GLN A 446 -26.87 18.07 2.12
C GLN A 446 -25.80 17.71 3.17
N GLY A 447 -24.73 18.53 3.26
CA GLY A 447 -23.57 18.30 4.12
C GLY A 447 -23.93 18.09 5.61
N ASP A 448 -24.94 18.77 6.12
CA ASP A 448 -25.41 18.61 7.51
C ASP A 448 -26.00 17.20 7.76
N LYS A 449 -26.75 16.67 6.80
CA LYS A 449 -27.27 15.29 6.89
C LYS A 449 -26.16 14.26 6.80
N ALA A 450 -25.15 14.50 5.96
CA ALA A 450 -23.98 13.66 5.90
C ALA A 450 -23.20 13.68 7.22
N ARG A 451 -23.03 14.86 7.83
CA ARG A 451 -22.39 15.02 9.15
C ARG A 451 -23.12 14.23 10.23
N GLN A 452 -24.45 14.32 10.25
CA GLN A 452 -25.25 13.56 11.20
C GLN A 452 -25.08 12.06 10.97
N LEU A 453 -25.11 11.60 9.72
CA LEU A 453 -24.87 10.20 9.38
C LEU A 453 -23.48 9.71 9.84
N TRP A 454 -22.42 10.51 9.63
CA TRP A 454 -21.09 10.15 10.15
C TRP A 454 -21.07 10.02 11.68
N ARG A 455 -21.74 10.94 12.39
CA ARG A 455 -21.87 10.87 13.86
C ARG A 455 -22.61 9.60 14.32
N ASP A 456 -23.69 9.24 13.63
CA ASP A 456 -24.49 8.05 13.96
C ASP A 456 -23.75 6.72 13.71
N LEU A 457 -22.83 6.70 12.75
CA LEU A 457 -22.05 5.50 12.38
C LEU A 457 -20.89 5.22 13.35
N ILE A 458 -20.26 6.24 13.93
CA ILE A 458 -19.09 6.07 14.81
C ILE A 458 -19.34 5.12 15.97
N PRO A 459 -20.43 5.21 16.75
CA PRO A 459 -20.71 4.28 17.84
C PRO A 459 -21.02 2.85 17.38
N LEU A 460 -21.43 2.66 16.11
CA LEU A 460 -21.71 1.35 15.52
C LEU A 460 -20.42 0.64 15.02
N ALA A 461 -19.33 1.37 14.89
CA ALA A 461 -18.04 0.86 14.40
C ALA A 461 -17.38 -0.07 15.43
N LYS A 462 -17.48 -1.38 15.20
CA LYS A 462 -16.92 -2.42 16.07
C LYS A 462 -15.79 -3.21 15.41
N LEU A 463 -15.71 -3.18 14.07
CA LEU A 463 -14.65 -3.82 13.33
C LEU A 463 -13.46 -2.88 13.21
N ARG A 464 -12.30 -3.50 13.00
CA ARG A 464 -11.03 -2.80 12.84
C ARG A 464 -11.09 -1.81 11.69
N PHE A 465 -10.43 -0.67 11.83
CA PHE A 465 -10.33 0.42 10.86
C PHE A 465 -11.63 1.20 10.58
N GLN A 466 -12.79 0.72 10.99
CA GLN A 466 -14.06 1.43 10.74
C GLN A 466 -14.10 2.77 11.49
N ARG A 467 -13.70 2.77 12.76
CA ARG A 467 -13.79 3.97 13.60
C ARG A 467 -12.89 5.08 13.09
N GLU A 468 -11.64 4.77 12.81
CA GLU A 468 -10.67 5.75 12.31
C GLU A 468 -11.09 6.36 10.97
N ALA A 469 -11.67 5.54 10.08
CA ALA A 469 -12.21 6.02 8.81
C ALA A 469 -13.41 6.94 9.00
N LEU A 470 -14.32 6.63 9.92
CA LEU A 470 -15.48 7.45 10.22
C LEU A 470 -15.10 8.75 10.93
N GLU A 471 -14.14 8.72 11.84
CA GLU A 471 -13.59 9.93 12.47
C GLU A 471 -12.93 10.85 11.43
N LEU A 472 -12.22 10.29 10.44
CA LEU A 472 -11.68 11.05 9.32
C LEU A 472 -12.79 11.69 8.48
N ALA A 473 -13.81 10.92 8.12
CA ALA A 473 -14.94 11.42 7.34
C ALA A 473 -15.67 12.57 8.04
N LEU A 474 -15.93 12.43 9.34
CA LEU A 474 -16.53 13.48 10.15
C LEU A 474 -15.62 14.72 10.22
N ALA A 475 -14.32 14.53 10.44
CA ALA A 475 -13.36 15.63 10.52
C ALA A 475 -13.27 16.40 9.19
N ILE A 476 -13.23 15.70 8.05
CA ILE A 476 -13.26 16.32 6.71
C ILE A 476 -14.53 17.15 6.53
N ASN A 477 -15.69 16.58 6.87
CA ASN A 477 -16.97 17.27 6.73
C ASN A 477 -17.04 18.53 7.62
N LEU A 478 -16.60 18.43 8.88
CA LEU A 478 -16.53 19.58 9.81
C LEU A 478 -15.57 20.65 9.30
N GLU A 479 -14.41 20.26 8.81
CA GLU A 479 -13.42 21.19 8.24
C GLU A 479 -14.00 21.93 7.03
N GLN A 480 -14.61 21.23 6.08
CA GLN A 480 -15.21 21.82 4.88
C GLN A 480 -16.37 22.76 5.21
N ALA A 481 -17.09 22.49 6.30
CA ALA A 481 -18.14 23.36 6.81
C ALA A 481 -17.62 24.56 7.62
N GLY A 482 -16.31 24.70 7.85
CA GLY A 482 -15.73 25.74 8.69
C GLY A 482 -15.91 25.52 10.21
N LEU A 483 -16.33 24.31 10.61
CA LEU A 483 -16.66 23.94 11.99
C LEU A 483 -15.51 23.19 12.69
N VAL A 484 -14.26 23.60 12.45
CA VAL A 484 -13.08 22.93 13.02
C VAL A 484 -13.11 22.89 14.55
N ASN A 485 -13.65 23.90 15.19
CA ASN A 485 -13.79 23.95 16.64
C ASN A 485 -14.58 22.77 17.21
N ASP A 486 -15.59 22.25 16.48
CA ASP A 486 -16.41 21.11 16.93
C ASP A 486 -15.58 19.81 17.04
N VAL A 487 -14.45 19.74 16.31
CA VAL A 487 -13.54 18.59 16.45
C VAL A 487 -12.85 18.58 17.83
N PHE A 488 -12.75 19.72 18.48
CA PHE A 488 -12.08 19.91 19.77
C PHE A 488 -13.04 20.14 20.92
N ALA A 489 -14.36 20.07 20.69
CA ALA A 489 -15.37 20.12 21.75
C ALA A 489 -15.27 18.89 22.67
N ASP A 490 -15.72 19.01 23.90
CA ASP A 490 -15.63 17.97 24.93
C ASP A 490 -16.40 16.69 24.54
N ASP A 491 -17.50 16.83 23.80
CA ASP A 491 -18.34 15.74 23.31
C ASP A 491 -17.98 15.27 21.88
N SER A 492 -16.86 15.75 21.35
CA SER A 492 -16.44 15.40 20.00
C SER A 492 -16.23 13.89 19.82
N LEU A 493 -16.77 13.35 18.75
CA LEU A 493 -16.57 11.95 18.36
C LEU A 493 -15.22 11.72 17.62
N VAL A 494 -14.55 12.79 17.17
CA VAL A 494 -13.23 12.71 16.54
C VAL A 494 -12.16 12.68 17.63
N GLN A 495 -11.71 11.49 18.01
CA GLN A 495 -10.73 11.28 19.07
C GLN A 495 -9.31 10.94 18.58
N ASN A 496 -9.17 10.65 17.28
CA ASN A 496 -7.87 10.30 16.69
C ASN A 496 -6.90 11.49 16.76
N ALA A 497 -5.81 11.29 17.52
CA ALA A 497 -4.82 12.35 17.77
C ALA A 497 -4.13 12.85 16.49
N ALA A 498 -3.93 11.98 15.49
CA ALA A 498 -3.29 12.35 14.24
C ALA A 498 -4.21 13.26 13.40
N ILE A 499 -5.50 12.97 13.34
CA ILE A 499 -6.50 13.83 12.67
C ILE A 499 -6.52 15.20 13.33
N ARG A 500 -6.60 15.24 14.67
CA ARG A 500 -6.59 16.48 15.44
C ARG A 500 -5.30 17.28 15.19
N ALA A 501 -4.13 16.61 15.16
CA ALA A 501 -2.84 17.27 14.90
C ALA A 501 -2.80 17.95 13.52
N VAL A 502 -3.30 17.28 12.48
CA VAL A 502 -3.36 17.87 11.11
C VAL A 502 -4.23 19.13 11.10
N LEU A 503 -5.41 19.09 11.73
CA LEU A 503 -6.30 20.26 11.79
C LEU A 503 -5.67 21.42 12.59
N LEU A 504 -4.98 21.13 13.70
CA LEU A 504 -4.23 22.15 14.44
C LEU A 504 -3.12 22.78 13.59
N GLN A 505 -2.39 21.99 12.83
CA GLN A 505 -1.30 22.48 12.00
C GLN A 505 -1.76 23.33 10.81
N HIS A 506 -2.83 22.91 10.15
CA HIS A 506 -3.24 23.47 8.87
C HIS A 506 -4.39 24.48 8.98
N THR A 507 -5.50 24.06 9.58
CA THR A 507 -6.79 24.77 9.46
C THR A 507 -7.09 25.65 10.65
N ALA A 508 -6.65 25.28 11.85
CA ALA A 508 -6.99 25.98 13.10
C ALA A 508 -6.57 27.46 13.10
N GLY A 509 -7.46 28.31 13.63
CA GLY A 509 -7.19 29.72 13.92
C GLY A 509 -6.43 29.91 15.24
N ALA A 510 -5.94 31.12 15.50
CA ALA A 510 -5.12 31.45 16.67
C ALA A 510 -5.83 31.14 18.00
N ASP A 511 -7.12 31.46 18.12
CA ASP A 511 -7.89 31.24 19.37
C ASP A 511 -8.03 29.76 19.70
N LEU A 512 -8.34 28.91 18.68
CA LEU A 512 -8.39 27.47 18.88
C LEU A 512 -7.02 26.90 19.28
N LEU A 513 -5.96 27.32 18.61
CA LEU A 513 -4.59 26.89 18.93
C LEU A 513 -4.21 27.27 20.37
N ARG A 514 -4.50 28.51 20.79
CA ARG A 514 -4.23 28.98 22.15
C ARG A 514 -5.04 28.19 23.18
N THR A 515 -6.32 27.96 22.92
CA THR A 515 -7.17 27.16 23.79
C THR A 515 -6.63 25.73 23.93
N GLN A 516 -6.28 25.09 22.83
CA GLN A 516 -5.75 23.71 22.86
C GLN A 516 -4.36 23.61 23.50
N ALA A 517 -3.51 24.60 23.35
CA ALA A 517 -2.20 24.68 24.03
C ALA A 517 -2.34 24.74 25.55
N GLN A 518 -3.38 25.35 26.08
CA GLN A 518 -3.65 25.52 27.52
C GLN A 518 -4.53 24.42 28.10
N ASN A 519 -5.25 23.66 27.29
CA ASN A 519 -6.22 22.67 27.76
C ASN A 519 -5.51 21.45 28.33
N GLN A 520 -5.57 21.26 29.66
CA GLN A 520 -4.95 20.14 30.35
C GLN A 520 -5.58 18.78 30.05
N ALA A 521 -6.83 18.75 29.57
CA ALA A 521 -7.48 17.51 29.11
C ALA A 521 -6.93 17.04 27.76
N THR A 522 -6.31 17.93 26.98
CA THR A 522 -5.63 17.59 25.74
C THR A 522 -4.30 16.90 26.03
N GLY A 523 -4.00 15.78 25.35
CA GLY A 523 -2.72 15.08 25.51
C GLY A 523 -1.51 15.96 25.20
N ALA A 524 -0.41 15.78 25.92
CA ALA A 524 0.78 16.65 25.85
C ALA A 524 1.28 16.89 24.40
N ALA A 525 1.32 15.84 23.58
CA ALA A 525 1.77 15.95 22.19
C ALA A 525 0.88 16.87 21.34
N LEU A 526 -0.43 16.87 21.57
CA LEU A 526 -1.35 17.79 20.87
C LEU A 526 -1.25 19.21 21.41
N ARG A 527 -1.05 19.40 22.72
CA ARG A 527 -0.77 20.72 23.29
C ARG A 527 0.50 21.33 22.70
N ASP A 528 1.58 20.55 22.64
CA ASP A 528 2.84 20.98 22.04
C ASP A 528 2.68 21.30 20.55
N THR A 529 1.88 20.50 19.81
CA THR A 529 1.56 20.79 18.40
C THR A 529 0.77 22.09 18.25
N ALA A 530 -0.24 22.33 19.10
CA ALA A 530 -1.01 23.55 19.09
C ALA A 530 -0.14 24.78 19.40
N LEU A 531 0.67 24.69 20.48
CA LEU A 531 1.56 25.77 20.89
C LEU A 531 2.66 26.07 19.85
N TYR A 532 3.27 25.03 19.27
CA TYR A 532 4.25 25.20 18.20
C TYR A 532 3.63 25.90 16.99
N THR A 533 2.46 25.42 16.56
CA THR A 533 1.76 26.02 15.41
C THR A 533 1.36 27.47 15.66
N LEU A 534 0.85 27.76 16.85
CA LEU A 534 0.51 29.11 17.28
C LEU A 534 1.72 30.05 17.17
N LEU A 535 2.78 29.74 17.90
CA LEU A 535 3.98 30.57 17.94
C LEU A 535 4.65 30.72 16.57
N TYR A 536 4.71 29.62 15.79
CA TYR A 536 5.30 29.66 14.45
C TYR A 536 4.52 30.60 13.52
N LYS A 537 3.17 30.45 13.46
CA LYS A 537 2.33 31.26 12.59
C LYS A 537 2.27 32.73 13.07
N GLU A 538 2.20 32.97 14.36
CA GLU A 538 2.27 34.36 14.90
C GLU A 538 3.57 35.04 14.51
N PHE A 539 4.70 34.38 14.72
CA PHE A 539 6.02 34.91 14.42
C PHE A 539 6.23 35.14 12.93
N THR A 540 5.81 34.22 12.09
CA THR A 540 6.05 34.29 10.65
C THR A 540 5.01 35.11 9.89
N ARG A 541 3.80 35.32 10.45
CA ARG A 541 2.70 36.06 9.81
C ARG A 541 2.49 37.47 10.36
N ALA A 542 3.52 38.02 11.00
CA ALA A 542 3.56 39.38 11.53
C ALA A 542 2.57 39.64 12.68
N HIS A 543 2.16 38.61 13.44
CA HIS A 543 1.41 38.79 14.69
C HIS A 543 2.38 38.92 15.88
N TYR A 544 3.33 39.84 15.81
CA TYR A 544 4.46 39.91 16.74
C TYR A 544 4.05 40.20 18.19
N ALA A 545 3.02 41.01 18.40
CA ALA A 545 2.52 41.32 19.75
C ALA A 545 1.96 40.05 20.43
N ASP A 546 1.18 39.24 19.68
CA ASP A 546 0.62 38.00 20.15
C ASP A 546 1.73 36.99 20.42
N PHE A 547 2.68 36.83 19.49
CA PHE A 547 3.85 35.97 19.68
C PHE A 547 4.61 36.29 20.98
N ILE A 548 4.90 37.56 21.23
CA ILE A 548 5.59 37.99 22.45
C ILE A 548 4.79 37.63 23.70
N ALA A 549 3.48 37.75 23.67
CA ALA A 549 2.60 37.36 24.77
C ALA A 549 2.56 35.86 24.96
N ASP A 550 2.33 35.11 23.87
CA ASP A 550 2.10 33.67 23.92
C ASP A 550 3.36 32.84 24.12
N THR A 551 4.57 33.41 23.96
CA THR A 551 5.81 32.77 24.42
C THR A 551 5.79 32.43 25.90
N ALA A 552 4.98 33.12 26.72
CA ALA A 552 4.78 32.83 28.15
C ALA A 552 4.06 31.47 28.40
N LEU A 553 3.37 30.93 27.40
CA LEU A 553 2.72 29.64 27.48
C LEU A 553 3.74 28.47 27.46
N VAL A 554 4.95 28.71 26.98
CA VAL A 554 6.03 27.74 27.01
C VAL A 554 6.58 27.66 28.43
N SER A 555 6.20 26.61 29.17
CA SER A 555 6.56 26.43 30.58
C SER A 555 7.29 25.09 30.83
N GLY A 556 8.02 25.02 31.93
CA GLY A 556 8.72 23.81 32.38
C GLY A 556 9.84 23.36 31.43
N ALA A 557 9.87 22.07 31.09
CA ALA A 557 10.82 21.47 30.15
C ALA A 557 10.17 21.33 28.77
N PRO A 558 10.26 22.34 27.88
CA PRO A 558 9.55 22.35 26.63
C PRO A 558 10.07 21.27 25.67
N ALA A 559 9.17 20.77 24.82
CA ALA A 559 9.52 19.89 23.69
C ALA A 559 10.57 20.56 22.78
N ALA A 560 11.41 19.75 22.16
CA ALA A 560 12.52 20.24 21.35
C ALA A 560 12.14 21.31 20.31
N PRO A 561 10.99 21.19 19.58
CA PRO A 561 10.57 22.19 18.61
C PRO A 561 10.20 23.55 19.20
N LEU A 562 9.84 23.61 20.50
CA LEU A 562 9.45 24.85 21.18
C LEU A 562 10.65 25.66 21.70
N LYS A 563 11.78 24.99 21.93
CA LYS A 563 12.98 25.62 22.51
C LYS A 563 13.49 26.84 21.75
N PRO A 564 13.52 26.87 20.40
CA PRO A 564 14.01 28.02 19.64
C PRO A 564 13.22 29.32 19.88
N PHE A 565 11.92 29.23 20.19
CA PHE A 565 11.07 30.42 20.40
C PHE A 565 11.38 31.15 21.71
N ILE A 566 11.89 30.44 22.72
CA ILE A 566 12.18 30.98 24.04
C ILE A 566 13.68 31.06 24.36
N ALA A 567 14.55 30.66 23.42
CA ALA A 567 15.98 30.76 23.61
C ALA A 567 16.40 32.22 23.83
N SER A 568 17.09 32.47 24.95
CA SER A 568 17.67 33.78 25.27
C SER A 568 19.07 33.90 24.69
N GLY A 569 19.47 35.11 24.34
CA GLY A 569 20.79 35.42 23.84
C GLY A 569 20.92 35.40 22.30
N ALA A 570 22.00 36.04 21.86
CA ALA A 570 22.29 36.20 20.45
C ALA A 570 22.80 34.87 19.84
N ARG A 571 22.39 34.61 18.62
CA ARG A 571 22.76 33.47 17.81
C ARG A 571 23.64 33.91 16.65
N ASN A 572 24.74 33.23 16.43
CA ASN A 572 25.65 33.47 15.31
C ASN A 572 25.55 32.35 14.29
N ASP A 573 25.14 32.67 13.05
CA ASP A 573 25.18 31.75 11.93
C ASP A 573 25.82 32.45 10.72
N ASP A 574 26.72 31.77 10.03
CA ASP A 574 27.47 32.34 8.90
C ASP A 574 28.09 33.71 9.20
N SER A 575 28.58 33.94 10.40
CA SER A 575 29.11 35.20 10.87
C SER A 575 28.08 36.33 10.93
N TYR A 576 26.80 36.05 10.95
CA TYR A 576 25.70 36.98 11.13
C TYR A 576 25.01 36.74 12.45
N VAL A 577 25.08 37.71 13.35
CA VAL A 577 24.55 37.58 14.71
C VAL A 577 23.10 38.02 14.74
N CYS A 578 22.21 37.13 15.13
CA CYS A 578 20.77 37.36 15.32
C CYS A 578 20.41 37.36 16.81
N PRO A 579 19.56 38.31 17.27
CA PRO A 579 19.04 38.31 18.65
C PRO A 579 18.05 37.15 18.86
N SER A 580 17.48 37.07 20.06
CA SER A 580 16.43 36.10 20.38
C SER A 580 15.18 36.28 19.51
N ALA A 581 14.36 35.25 19.37
CA ALA A 581 13.09 35.32 18.60
C ALA A 581 12.17 36.43 19.16
N ARG A 582 12.14 36.61 20.48
CA ARG A 582 11.36 37.66 21.12
C ARG A 582 11.87 39.09 20.77
N GLU A 583 13.18 39.28 20.73
CA GLU A 583 13.77 40.57 20.32
C GLU A 583 13.57 40.84 18.83
N ILE A 584 13.66 39.81 17.99
CA ILE A 584 13.32 39.92 16.56
C ILE A 584 11.87 40.38 16.40
N ALA A 585 10.92 39.72 17.09
CA ALA A 585 9.51 40.07 17.06
C ALA A 585 9.27 41.51 17.54
N ALA A 586 9.91 41.93 18.62
CA ALA A 586 9.79 43.30 19.15
C ALA A 586 10.31 44.34 18.15
N ALA A 587 11.45 44.11 17.49
CA ALA A 587 11.99 45.00 16.46
C ALA A 587 11.04 45.09 15.25
N LEU A 588 10.52 43.95 14.76
CA LEU A 588 9.59 43.91 13.62
C LEU A 588 8.20 44.47 13.97
N GLN A 589 7.77 44.41 15.23
CA GLN A 589 6.55 45.07 15.70
C GLN A 589 6.67 46.58 15.64
N GLN A 590 7.85 47.13 16.01
CA GLN A 590 8.12 48.60 15.94
C GLN A 590 8.33 49.04 14.50
N ASN A 591 9.08 48.29 13.72
CA ASN A 591 9.36 48.56 12.32
C ASN A 591 9.30 47.27 11.48
N PRO A 592 8.18 47.01 10.76
CA PRO A 592 8.03 45.82 9.91
C PRO A 592 9.07 45.71 8.79
N ALA A 593 9.80 46.79 8.48
CA ALA A 593 10.89 46.82 7.50
C ALA A 593 12.28 46.75 8.14
N ASP A 594 12.38 46.51 9.45
CA ASP A 594 13.68 46.42 10.12
C ASP A 594 14.57 45.36 9.45
N ALA A 595 15.66 45.82 8.81
CA ALA A 595 16.52 44.96 7.99
C ALA A 595 17.16 43.82 8.79
N LYS A 596 17.56 44.08 10.02
CA LYS A 596 18.12 43.09 10.93
C LYS A 596 17.07 42.06 11.32
N GLY A 597 15.89 42.51 11.72
CA GLY A 597 14.76 41.67 12.08
C GLY A 597 14.32 40.74 10.95
N LEU A 598 14.17 41.29 9.72
CA LEU A 598 13.78 40.50 8.53
C LEU A 598 14.81 39.42 8.18
N ASN A 599 16.11 39.75 8.17
CA ASN A 599 17.16 38.75 7.96
C ASN A 599 17.14 37.69 9.04
N CYS A 600 16.96 38.05 10.30
CA CYS A 600 16.96 37.12 11.42
C CYS A 600 15.71 36.28 11.53
N LEU A 601 14.54 36.77 11.11
CA LEU A 601 13.33 35.96 10.97
C LEU A 601 13.52 34.90 9.86
N ALA A 602 14.08 35.33 8.73
CA ALA A 602 14.36 34.38 7.64
C ALA A 602 15.39 33.29 8.05
N ASP A 603 16.39 33.67 8.85
CA ASP A 603 17.34 32.69 9.42
C ASP A 603 16.72 31.78 10.47
N PHE A 604 15.79 32.33 11.28
CA PHE A 604 15.05 31.49 12.23
C PHE A 604 14.31 30.36 11.50
N VAL A 605 13.55 30.68 10.44
CA VAL A 605 12.82 29.70 9.65
C VAL A 605 13.75 28.75 8.91
N ARG A 606 14.90 29.20 8.44
CA ARG A 606 15.91 28.37 7.78
C ARG A 606 16.56 27.36 8.73
N LEU A 607 16.87 27.77 9.94
CA LEU A 607 17.52 26.94 10.97
C LEU A 607 16.54 26.01 11.70
N HIS A 608 15.30 26.44 11.77
CA HIS A 608 14.21 25.73 12.42
C HIS A 608 13.04 25.58 11.43
N PRO A 609 13.24 24.79 10.34
CA PRO A 609 12.19 24.60 9.35
C PRO A 609 10.96 23.99 10.04
N PRO A 610 9.74 24.38 9.63
CA PRO A 610 8.54 23.81 10.18
C PRO A 610 8.49 22.31 9.91
N ALA A 611 7.87 21.55 10.83
CA ALA A 611 7.58 20.15 10.59
C ALA A 611 6.76 19.99 9.28
N ALA A 612 6.98 18.88 8.59
CA ALA A 612 6.18 18.54 7.41
C ALA A 612 4.70 18.62 7.79
N GLY A 613 3.95 19.41 7.05
CA GLY A 613 2.51 19.54 7.28
C GLY A 613 2.02 20.94 7.68
N LEU A 614 2.87 21.93 7.92
CA LEU A 614 2.42 23.30 8.12
C LEU A 614 2.17 23.98 6.77
N GLU A 615 0.91 24.08 6.34
CA GLU A 615 0.43 24.78 5.14
C GLU A 615 1.42 24.77 3.97
N GLY A 616 1.37 25.65 3.03
CA GLY A 616 2.32 25.72 1.92
C GLY A 616 3.79 25.92 2.30
N GLU A 617 4.07 26.22 3.57
CA GLU A 617 5.43 26.44 4.07
C GLU A 617 6.31 25.18 4.05
N ALA A 618 5.68 24.01 4.18
CA ALA A 618 6.37 22.72 4.21
C ALA A 618 6.28 21.92 2.89
N VAL A 619 5.75 22.53 1.84
CA VAL A 619 5.71 21.86 0.52
C VAL A 619 7.15 21.66 0.03
N PRO A 620 7.60 20.43 -0.21
CA PRO A 620 8.94 20.17 -0.70
C PRO A 620 9.24 20.92 -1.99
N PRO A 621 10.48 21.42 -2.19
CA PRO A 621 10.84 22.22 -3.36
C PRO A 621 10.49 21.59 -4.69
N TRP A 622 10.60 20.26 -4.79
CA TRP A 622 10.27 19.50 -5.99
C TRP A 622 8.76 19.42 -6.29
N MET A 623 7.89 19.59 -5.27
CA MET A 623 6.44 19.68 -5.47
C MET A 623 6.00 21.08 -5.90
N ARG A 624 6.75 22.14 -5.61
CA ARG A 624 6.38 23.52 -5.93
C ARG A 624 6.41 23.81 -7.43
N ASN A 625 7.21 23.07 -8.18
CA ASN A 625 7.34 23.16 -9.63
C ASN A 625 6.48 22.13 -10.39
N ALA A 626 5.79 21.26 -9.68
CA ALA A 626 4.79 20.41 -10.30
C ALA A 626 3.67 21.29 -10.87
N SER A 627 3.14 20.95 -12.05
CA SER A 627 2.04 21.68 -12.69
C SER A 627 0.94 22.00 -11.67
N ALA A 628 0.26 23.12 -11.81
CA ALA A 628 -0.82 23.52 -10.89
C ALA A 628 -1.84 22.40 -10.61
N ALA A 629 -2.02 21.49 -11.58
CA ALA A 629 -2.83 20.27 -11.44
C ALA A 629 -2.23 19.23 -10.48
N ALA A 630 -0.92 19.15 -10.32
CA ALA A 630 -0.26 18.26 -9.37
C ALA A 630 -0.16 18.86 -7.96
N ALA A 631 0.01 20.18 -7.87
CA ALA A 631 0.01 20.91 -6.59
C ALA A 631 -1.37 20.89 -5.89
N THR A 632 -2.45 20.71 -6.66
CA THR A 632 -3.82 20.56 -6.12
C THR A 632 -4.15 19.13 -5.66
N ARG A 633 -3.28 18.16 -5.89
CA ARG A 633 -3.57 16.73 -5.62
C ARG A 633 -3.34 16.30 -4.17
N VAL A 634 -2.58 17.04 -3.39
CA VAL A 634 -2.39 16.76 -1.96
C VAL A 634 -2.77 18.01 -1.19
N PRO A 635 -4.02 18.13 -0.77
CA PRO A 635 -4.38 19.25 0.09
C PRO A 635 -3.53 19.19 1.36
N PRO A 636 -2.95 20.29 1.80
CA PRO A 636 -2.19 20.33 3.06
C PRO A 636 -3.07 20.09 4.28
N THR A 637 -4.39 20.05 4.11
CA THR A 637 -5.42 19.80 5.12
C THR A 637 -6.16 18.49 4.83
N LEU A 638 -7.02 18.03 5.72
CA LEU A 638 -7.83 16.83 5.51
C LEU A 638 -8.88 17.02 4.40
N GLY A 639 -9.62 18.14 4.47
CA GLY A 639 -10.75 18.45 3.58
C GLY A 639 -10.46 19.55 2.56
N GLY A 640 -9.26 20.12 2.55
CA GLY A 640 -8.88 21.19 1.64
C GLY A 640 -9.44 22.58 2.00
N ALA A 641 -9.95 22.77 3.21
CA ALA A 641 -10.41 24.08 3.65
C ALA A 641 -9.25 25.07 3.85
N PRO A 642 -9.45 26.37 3.60
CA PRO A 642 -8.44 27.37 3.87
C PRO A 642 -8.16 27.49 5.39
N SER A 643 -6.93 27.88 5.71
CA SER A 643 -6.54 28.16 7.10
C SER A 643 -7.40 29.27 7.71
N GLN A 644 -7.86 29.05 8.94
CA GLN A 644 -8.55 30.07 9.74
C GLN A 644 -7.56 30.99 10.47
N PHE A 645 -6.25 30.71 10.39
CA PHE A 645 -5.21 31.57 10.96
C PHE A 645 -4.98 32.78 10.04
N ALA A 646 -5.06 33.96 10.57
CA ALA A 646 -4.88 35.19 9.81
C ALA A 646 -3.46 35.34 9.23
N GLY A 647 -3.33 36.14 8.17
CA GLY A 647 -2.06 36.37 7.49
C GLY A 647 -1.75 35.33 6.39
N LYS A 648 -0.63 35.57 5.70
CA LYS A 648 -0.17 34.72 4.60
C LYS A 648 0.99 33.83 5.07
N PRO A 649 1.15 32.62 4.50
CA PRO A 649 2.36 31.85 4.70
C PRO A 649 3.62 32.64 4.42
N TYR A 650 4.64 32.43 5.23
CA TYR A 650 5.89 33.16 5.18
C TYR A 650 6.81 32.68 4.06
N GLU A 651 7.39 33.66 3.36
CA GLU A 651 8.33 33.43 2.27
C GLU A 651 9.66 34.15 2.59
N ARG A 652 10.71 33.39 2.88
CA ARG A 652 12.06 33.92 3.20
C ARG A 652 12.59 34.88 2.13
N MET A 653 12.31 34.56 0.85
CA MET A 653 12.74 35.40 -0.27
C MET A 653 12.21 36.84 -0.17
N SER A 654 10.97 37.01 0.27
CA SER A 654 10.36 38.32 0.43
C SER A 654 11.13 39.20 1.43
N SER A 655 11.54 38.63 2.56
CA SER A 655 12.37 39.34 3.55
C SER A 655 13.71 39.78 2.97
N TYR A 656 14.42 38.89 2.29
CA TYR A 656 15.71 39.25 1.67
C TYR A 656 15.56 40.30 0.59
N VAL A 657 14.54 40.22 -0.26
CA VAL A 657 14.29 41.22 -1.32
C VAL A 657 13.97 42.60 -0.70
N THR A 658 13.20 42.64 0.38
CA THR A 658 12.90 43.87 1.09
C THR A 658 14.18 44.55 1.62
N VAL A 659 15.06 43.76 2.28
CA VAL A 659 16.33 44.28 2.81
C VAL A 659 17.30 44.71 1.70
N ILE A 660 17.35 43.97 0.59
CA ILE A 660 18.20 44.34 -0.57
C ILE A 660 17.75 45.70 -1.17
N ALA A 661 16.44 45.91 -1.23
CA ALA A 661 15.87 47.12 -1.80
C ALA A 661 15.97 48.37 -0.86
N ASP A 662 16.12 48.16 0.44
CA ASP A 662 16.21 49.21 1.42
C ASP A 662 17.56 49.95 1.34
N ALA A 663 17.55 51.19 0.88
CA ALA A 663 18.75 52.04 0.80
C ALA A 663 19.29 52.45 2.17
N GLN A 664 18.47 52.40 3.21
CA GLN A 664 18.83 52.81 4.57
C GLN A 664 19.34 51.61 5.41
N ALA A 665 19.15 50.38 4.93
CA ALA A 665 19.68 49.21 5.59
C ALA A 665 21.22 49.25 5.71
N SER A 666 21.75 48.78 6.84
CA SER A 666 23.17 48.76 7.05
C SER A 666 23.90 47.97 5.93
N PRO A 667 25.14 48.36 5.57
CA PRO A 667 25.92 47.59 4.59
C PRO A 667 26.04 46.13 4.96
N ASN A 668 26.11 45.84 6.25
CA ASN A 668 26.20 44.45 6.76
C ASN A 668 24.92 43.66 6.51
N ASP A 669 23.76 44.27 6.80
CA ASP A 669 22.46 43.62 6.62
C ASP A 669 22.12 43.39 5.13
N ARG A 670 22.44 44.37 4.27
CA ARG A 670 22.26 44.22 2.82
C ARG A 670 23.18 43.18 2.21
N ALA A 671 24.42 43.14 2.63
CA ALA A 671 25.38 42.12 2.16
C ALA A 671 24.92 40.73 2.57
N TYR A 672 24.40 40.57 3.78
CA TYR A 672 23.87 39.30 4.25
C TYR A 672 22.61 38.87 3.48
N ALA A 673 21.68 39.77 3.27
CA ALA A 673 20.47 39.53 2.49
C ALA A 673 20.80 39.08 1.05
N LEU A 674 21.76 39.75 0.37
CA LEU A 674 22.24 39.38 -0.96
C LEU A 674 22.81 37.92 -0.96
N TYR A 675 23.65 37.61 0.03
CA TYR A 675 24.23 36.30 0.18
C TYR A 675 23.13 35.21 0.36
N ARG A 676 22.17 35.44 1.22
CA ARG A 676 21.09 34.48 1.50
C ARG A 676 20.13 34.35 0.33
N ALA A 677 19.74 35.43 -0.31
CA ALA A 677 18.84 35.38 -1.47
C ALA A 677 19.41 34.55 -2.63
N ILE A 678 20.73 34.67 -2.87
CA ILE A 678 21.41 33.89 -3.89
C ILE A 678 21.47 32.42 -3.47
N ASN A 679 21.77 32.14 -2.20
CA ASN A 679 21.82 30.76 -1.68
C ASN A 679 20.47 30.06 -1.62
N CYS A 680 19.34 30.76 -1.79
CA CYS A 680 18.04 30.14 -2.00
C CYS A 680 18.00 29.24 -3.24
N TYR A 681 18.96 29.39 -4.15
CA TYR A 681 19.07 28.63 -5.40
C TYR A 681 20.18 27.57 -5.37
N ALA A 682 20.89 27.42 -4.25
CA ALA A 682 21.99 26.46 -4.13
C ALA A 682 21.50 25.10 -3.64
N PRO A 683 22.06 23.99 -4.15
CA PRO A 683 22.84 23.84 -5.36
C PRO A 683 21.99 23.56 -6.62
N GLY A 684 20.70 23.34 -6.45
CA GLY A 684 19.79 22.79 -7.49
C GLY A 684 19.29 23.82 -8.51
N GLY A 685 19.56 25.13 -8.33
CA GLY A 685 19.11 26.18 -9.23
C GLY A 685 17.64 26.57 -9.10
N SER A 686 16.85 25.92 -8.23
CA SER A 686 15.45 26.24 -7.91
C SER A 686 15.32 27.06 -6.62
N ASN A 687 14.26 27.88 -6.52
CA ASN A 687 14.03 28.72 -5.34
C ASN A 687 13.55 27.88 -4.12
N GLU A 688 14.42 27.67 -3.14
CA GLU A 688 14.09 26.97 -1.89
C GLU A 688 13.59 27.89 -0.76
N CYS A 689 13.46 29.19 -1.03
CA CYS A 689 13.03 30.17 -0.03
C CYS A 689 11.55 30.58 -0.12
N GLY A 690 10.81 30.01 -1.05
CA GLY A 690 9.42 30.38 -1.31
C GLY A 690 9.28 31.67 -2.14
N GLY A 691 8.04 31.98 -2.50
CA GLY A 691 7.72 33.15 -3.28
C GLY A 691 8.01 33.03 -4.78
N LYS A 692 7.95 34.19 -5.47
CA LYS A 692 8.19 34.22 -6.90
C LYS A 692 9.63 33.87 -7.24
N ASP A 693 9.80 33.16 -8.33
CA ASP A 693 11.12 32.84 -8.85
C ASP A 693 11.85 34.12 -9.29
N VAL A 694 13.12 34.25 -8.92
CA VAL A 694 13.95 35.38 -9.25
C VAL A 694 14.80 35.08 -10.49
N PRO A 695 14.66 35.84 -11.59
CA PRO A 695 15.39 35.56 -12.80
C PRO A 695 16.92 35.52 -12.60
N LYS A 696 17.61 34.64 -13.32
CA LYS A 696 19.06 34.43 -13.20
C LYS A 696 19.88 35.73 -13.40
N ASN A 697 19.46 36.60 -14.30
CA ASN A 697 20.11 37.90 -14.50
C ASN A 697 19.98 38.85 -13.30
N VAL A 698 18.90 38.75 -12.50
CA VAL A 698 18.76 39.48 -11.25
C VAL A 698 19.68 38.90 -10.18
N ARG A 699 19.73 37.59 -10.07
CA ARG A 699 20.63 36.90 -9.14
C ARG A 699 22.11 37.21 -9.46
N LYS A 700 22.44 37.29 -10.75
CA LYS A 700 23.77 37.75 -11.18
C LYS A 700 24.06 39.16 -10.72
N ARG A 701 23.11 40.12 -10.88
CA ARG A 701 23.30 41.48 -10.37
C ARG A 701 23.51 41.50 -8.85
N TRP A 702 22.77 40.70 -8.11
CA TRP A 702 22.97 40.58 -6.66
C TRP A 702 24.35 40.04 -6.31
N PHE A 703 24.82 39.04 -7.05
CA PHE A 703 26.18 38.49 -6.91
C PHE A 703 27.23 39.56 -7.18
N ASP A 704 27.12 40.28 -8.31
CA ASP A 704 28.05 41.35 -8.69
C ASP A 704 28.04 42.47 -7.63
N THR A 705 26.86 42.88 -7.15
CA THR A 705 26.72 43.88 -6.07
C THR A 705 27.41 43.42 -4.79
N LEU A 706 27.20 42.16 -4.36
CA LEU A 706 27.85 41.62 -3.17
C LEU A 706 29.37 41.65 -3.30
N LYS A 707 29.91 41.29 -4.47
CA LYS A 707 31.34 41.25 -4.75
C LYS A 707 31.99 42.61 -4.84
N THR A 708 31.29 43.59 -5.43
CA THR A 708 31.86 44.91 -5.72
C THR A 708 31.60 45.95 -4.63
N ALA A 709 30.40 45.97 -4.05
CA ALA A 709 30.03 46.93 -3.02
C ALA A 709 30.40 46.44 -1.60
N TYR A 710 30.50 45.12 -1.37
CA TYR A 710 30.73 44.56 -0.03
C TYR A 710 31.92 43.56 0.00
N PRO A 711 33.06 43.81 -0.67
CA PRO A 711 34.15 42.83 -0.84
C PRO A 711 34.78 42.37 0.48
N GLY A 712 34.75 43.24 1.51
CA GLY A 712 35.31 42.97 2.83
C GLY A 712 34.48 42.00 3.69
N THR A 713 33.25 41.68 3.28
CA THR A 713 32.37 40.81 4.07
C THR A 713 32.74 39.32 3.95
N PRO A 714 32.52 38.53 4.99
CA PRO A 714 32.75 37.08 4.90
C PRO A 714 31.90 36.43 3.82
N TRP A 715 30.69 36.94 3.56
CA TRP A 715 29.75 36.42 2.58
C TRP A 715 30.19 36.66 1.15
N ALA A 716 30.78 37.82 0.84
CA ALA A 716 31.38 38.08 -0.45
C ALA A 716 32.56 37.14 -0.74
N ARG A 717 33.36 36.79 0.27
CA ARG A 717 34.45 35.82 0.13
C ARG A 717 33.93 34.39 -0.02
N LYS A 718 32.87 33.97 0.72
CA LYS A 718 32.32 32.63 0.76
C LYS A 718 31.54 32.27 -0.51
N LEU A 719 30.78 33.23 -1.07
CA LEU A 719 29.92 32.97 -2.21
C LEU A 719 30.74 32.82 -3.50
N ARG A 720 30.58 31.70 -4.20
CA ARG A 720 31.34 31.41 -5.44
C ARG A 720 30.48 31.43 -6.69
N TYR A 721 29.21 31.17 -6.58
CA TYR A 721 28.26 31.01 -7.70
C TYR A 721 26.96 31.75 -7.44
N TYR A 722 26.14 31.92 -8.51
CA TYR A 722 24.83 32.58 -8.43
C TYR A 722 23.72 31.74 -9.05
N TRP A 723 23.97 30.46 -9.25
CA TRP A 723 23.09 29.36 -9.74
C TRP A 723 22.01 29.66 -10.77
#